data_6c0782140b3994ad7662ca4db69f81ae
#
_entry.id   6c0782140b3994ad7662ca4db69f81ae
#
_cell.length_a   1.000
_cell.length_b   1.000
_cell.length_c   1.000
_cell.angle_alpha   90.00
_cell.angle_beta   90.00
_cell.angle_gamma   90.00
#
_symmetry.space_group_name_H-M   'P 1'
#
loop_
_entity.id
_entity.type
_entity.pdbx_description
1 polymer ?
#
loop_
_entity_poly.entity_id
_entity_poly.type
_entity_poly.pdbx_seq_one_letter_code
_entity_poly.pdbx_strand_id
1 'polypeptide(L)'
;MTLKELKIGESAVIDTVGGTGELRQHFLDMGLIPGEKVTLVKFAPMGDPMELQIHGYELTLRLDDAARIEITPAEAPAAAPARKAGRMVEHPGLGEGGRYHTKKGEHPLPDGTVLTFALAGNQNCGKTTLFNQLTGSNQHVGNFPGVTVDRKSGAIREYPDTEVTDLPGIYSMSPYSSEEIVTRQFIIGEKPTGIINIVDATNIERNLYLTMQLMELDTPMVLALNMMDEVRGNGGTININEMEAMLGIPVVPISAAKNEGVDELVDHAIHVAKYQERPGRMDFCGEDDHGGAVHRCIHGIIHLIEDHARAAGIPVRFAATKLVEGDPRIEEALKLDQNEKEMIEHIILQMEQERGLDRAAAIADMRFHFIHQLVNQTVVKPHQSKEQLRSARIDRFLTGKYTAIPAFVGIMALVFYLTFSVIGAGLQGLLELGIENLTILVDNALTAWNVNDAVHSLVIDGIFTGVGSVLSFLPIIVTLFFFLSLLEDTGYMARVAFVMDKLLRRIGLSGRSIVPMLIGFGCTVPGVMASRTLPSERDRKMTILLTPFMSCSAKLPIYSLFAVTFFPEYAALVMVGLYFLGILVGIGMAFLLKGTLFKGEAVPFVMELPNYRLPGLKNVAQLLWEKARDFLERAFTVIFLATIIIWFLQNFDFQLSLTADPQESILAWIASGIAPLFAPLGFGDWRVSTALITGFMAKESVVSTLTILYGSSAALGAALSPAAAAPLLVFCLLYTPCIAAVASVKREMGGRWATVMVVNQCVVAWLAALVVRFLAVAVL
;
A
#
# COMPACT_ATOMS: atom_id res chain seq x y z
N MET A 1 26.43 18.80 16.83
CA MET A 1 25.80 19.23 15.55
C MET A 1 24.56 18.39 15.30
N THR A 2 23.67 18.82 14.40
CA THR A 2 22.49 18.00 14.08
C THR A 2 22.73 17.12 12.86
N LEU A 3 22.01 16.01 12.75
CA LEU A 3 22.10 15.06 11.64
C LEU A 3 21.84 15.75 10.28
N LYS A 4 21.03 16.79 10.26
CA LYS A 4 20.77 17.63 9.08
C LYS A 4 22.03 18.29 8.49
N GLU A 5 23.03 18.55 9.32
CA GLU A 5 24.27 19.27 8.94
C GLU A 5 25.35 18.33 8.38
N LEU A 6 25.13 17.01 8.44
CA LEU A 6 26.06 15.99 7.94
C LEU A 6 26.18 16.11 6.41
N LYS A 7 27.40 15.93 5.86
CA LYS A 7 27.62 15.97 4.42
C LYS A 7 27.64 14.58 3.81
N ILE A 8 27.36 14.52 2.51
CA ILE A 8 27.34 13.27 1.76
C ILE A 8 28.68 12.53 1.92
N GLY A 9 28.60 11.27 2.34
CA GLY A 9 29.74 10.39 2.60
C GLY A 9 30.37 10.52 3.99
N GLU A 10 29.95 11.52 4.80
CA GLU A 10 30.42 11.65 6.18
C GLU A 10 29.64 10.69 7.09
N SER A 11 30.31 10.24 8.15
CA SER A 11 29.74 9.42 9.21
C SER A 11 29.75 10.16 10.53
N ALA A 12 28.76 9.88 11.35
CA ALA A 12 28.66 10.42 12.71
C ALA A 12 28.10 9.37 13.66
N VAL A 13 28.26 9.60 14.95
CA VAL A 13 27.61 8.82 16.02
C VAL A 13 26.44 9.66 16.53
N ILE A 14 25.31 9.02 16.75
CA ILE A 14 24.11 9.64 17.31
C ILE A 14 24.34 9.87 18.81
N ASP A 15 24.19 11.10 19.27
CA ASP A 15 24.28 11.44 20.69
C ASP A 15 22.90 11.39 21.34
N THR A 16 21.92 12.09 20.72
CA THR A 16 20.54 12.12 21.23
C THR A 16 19.53 12.11 20.09
N VAL A 17 18.38 11.47 20.33
CA VAL A 17 17.23 11.49 19.43
C VAL A 17 16.14 12.32 20.08
N GLY A 18 15.97 13.55 19.61
CA GLY A 18 14.98 14.49 20.11
C GLY A 18 13.56 14.22 19.61
N GLY A 19 12.62 14.98 20.14
CA GLY A 19 11.18 14.83 19.88
C GLY A 19 10.46 14.08 21.00
N THR A 20 9.17 13.87 20.84
CA THR A 20 8.31 13.18 21.83
C THR A 20 7.25 12.32 21.11
N GLY A 21 6.66 11.36 21.82
CA GLY A 21 5.54 10.55 21.35
C GLY A 21 5.91 9.49 20.32
N GLU A 22 4.89 9.03 19.59
CA GLU A 22 4.96 7.88 18.67
C GLU A 22 6.03 8.01 17.57
N LEU A 23 6.26 9.22 17.06
CA LEU A 23 7.26 9.46 16.02
C LEU A 23 8.69 9.21 16.52
N ARG A 24 9.02 9.70 17.72
CA ARG A 24 10.32 9.46 18.33
C ARG A 24 10.55 7.98 18.60
N GLN A 25 9.52 7.29 19.13
CA GLN A 25 9.57 5.86 19.33
C GLN A 25 9.83 5.13 17.99
N HIS A 26 9.18 5.56 16.92
CA HIS A 26 9.41 4.99 15.60
C HIS A 26 10.86 5.17 15.11
N PHE A 27 11.52 6.30 15.37
CA PHE A 27 12.94 6.48 15.06
C PHE A 27 13.83 5.50 15.83
N LEU A 28 13.58 5.33 17.13
CA LEU A 28 14.30 4.37 17.96
C LEU A 28 14.08 2.93 17.48
N ASP A 29 12.84 2.57 17.16
CA ASP A 29 12.47 1.26 16.62
C ASP A 29 13.11 1.00 15.23
N MET A 30 13.40 2.06 14.46
CA MET A 30 14.16 2.02 13.23
C MET A 30 15.68 2.01 13.44
N GLY A 31 16.16 1.93 14.67
CA GLY A 31 17.59 1.81 15.01
C GLY A 31 18.35 3.14 15.06
N LEU A 32 17.66 4.28 14.99
CA LEU A 32 18.27 5.58 15.29
C LEU A 32 18.39 5.70 16.81
N ILE A 33 19.41 5.10 17.40
CA ILE A 33 19.63 5.08 18.85
C ILE A 33 20.93 5.79 19.22
N PRO A 34 21.03 6.36 20.43
CA PRO A 34 22.28 6.96 20.92
C PRO A 34 23.43 5.93 20.92
N GLY A 35 24.60 6.36 20.48
CA GLY A 35 25.79 5.51 20.36
C GLY A 35 25.95 4.83 18.98
N GLU A 36 24.92 4.77 18.16
CA GLU A 36 24.99 4.14 16.85
C GLU A 36 25.58 5.04 15.76
N LYS A 37 26.29 4.39 14.84
CA LYS A 37 26.94 5.05 13.71
C LYS A 37 25.99 5.20 12.53
N VAL A 38 25.85 6.42 12.03
CA VAL A 38 25.07 6.76 10.85
C VAL A 38 25.95 7.39 9.79
N THR A 39 25.71 7.06 8.52
CA THR A 39 26.42 7.63 7.36
C THR A 39 25.43 8.25 6.39
N LEU A 40 25.65 9.48 5.95
CA LEU A 40 24.81 10.11 4.94
C LEU A 40 25.21 9.63 3.55
N VAL A 41 24.29 8.94 2.86
CA VAL A 41 24.51 8.41 1.51
C VAL A 41 24.25 9.47 0.45
N LYS A 42 23.06 10.08 0.47
CA LYS A 42 22.66 11.13 -0.48
C LYS A 42 21.42 11.90 0.01
N PHE A 43 21.09 12.95 -0.70
CA PHE A 43 19.79 13.63 -0.59
C PHE A 43 18.90 13.27 -1.78
N ALA A 44 17.58 13.32 -1.59
CA ALA A 44 16.63 13.29 -2.69
C ALA A 44 16.94 14.43 -3.69
N PRO A 45 16.56 14.33 -4.98
CA PRO A 45 16.91 15.31 -6.01
C PRO A 45 16.54 16.76 -5.67
N MET A 46 15.49 16.95 -4.87
CA MET A 46 15.06 18.26 -4.40
C MET A 46 15.73 18.69 -3.08
N GLY A 47 16.71 17.92 -2.59
CA GLY A 47 17.47 18.18 -1.37
C GLY A 47 16.78 17.71 -0.08
N ASP A 48 15.63 17.06 -0.13
CA ASP A 48 14.86 16.52 1.00
C ASP A 48 13.88 15.47 0.47
N PRO A 49 13.78 14.27 1.10
CA PRO A 49 14.47 13.78 2.29
C PRO A 49 15.96 13.40 2.06
N MET A 50 16.65 13.08 3.16
CA MET A 50 18.00 12.50 3.16
C MET A 50 17.94 11.00 3.27
N GLU A 51 18.94 10.29 2.71
CA GLU A 51 19.12 8.85 2.78
C GLU A 51 20.35 8.53 3.62
N LEU A 52 20.14 7.75 4.64
CA LEU A 52 21.13 7.37 5.65
C LEU A 52 21.41 5.88 5.58
N GLN A 53 22.62 5.47 5.84
CA GLN A 53 23.00 4.09 6.09
C GLN A 53 23.19 3.88 7.59
N ILE A 54 22.45 2.91 8.15
CA ILE A 54 22.50 2.50 9.54
C ILE A 54 22.28 0.98 9.64
N HIS A 55 22.96 0.25 10.53
CA HIS A 55 22.85 -1.21 10.69
C HIS A 55 22.91 -2.02 9.39
N GLY A 56 23.56 -1.47 8.35
CA GLY A 56 23.70 -2.14 7.04
C GLY A 56 22.54 -2.01 6.07
N TYR A 57 21.50 -1.20 6.39
CA TYR A 57 20.38 -0.88 5.50
C TYR A 57 20.25 0.63 5.24
N GLU A 58 19.48 1.00 4.22
CA GLU A 58 19.24 2.38 3.81
C GLU A 58 17.91 2.87 4.37
N LEU A 59 17.96 3.97 5.13
CA LEU A 59 16.82 4.63 5.76
C LEU A 59 16.66 6.04 5.22
N THR A 60 15.44 6.45 4.89
CA THR A 60 15.15 7.82 4.49
C THR A 60 14.56 8.63 5.64
N LEU A 61 15.00 9.86 5.81
CA LEU A 61 14.57 10.77 6.87
C LEU A 61 14.39 12.19 6.32
N ARG A 62 13.36 12.90 6.75
CA ARG A 62 13.19 14.31 6.39
C ARG A 62 14.18 15.18 7.11
N LEU A 63 14.58 16.30 6.48
CA LEU A 63 15.52 17.25 7.11
C LEU A 63 14.98 17.89 8.38
N ASP A 64 13.67 18.07 8.49
CA ASP A 64 13.03 18.62 9.69
C ASP A 64 13.10 17.65 10.87
N ASP A 65 13.04 16.33 10.60
CA ASP A 65 13.19 15.26 11.57
C ASP A 65 14.67 15.07 11.92
N ALA A 66 15.56 15.09 10.91
CA ALA A 66 17.02 15.05 11.10
C ALA A 66 17.58 16.23 11.93
N ALA A 67 16.91 17.38 11.91
CA ALA A 67 17.28 18.53 12.74
C ALA A 67 17.06 18.31 14.25
N ARG A 68 16.30 17.26 14.64
CA ARG A 68 16.04 16.90 16.04
C ARG A 68 17.00 15.85 16.57
N ILE A 69 17.88 15.30 15.72
CA ILE A 69 18.85 14.27 16.10
C ILE A 69 20.21 14.93 16.21
N GLU A 70 20.79 14.90 17.42
CA GLU A 70 22.13 15.41 17.69
C GLU A 70 23.16 14.33 17.42
N ILE A 71 24.30 14.74 16.82
CA ILE A 71 25.36 13.83 16.38
C ILE A 71 26.74 14.40 16.69
N THR A 72 27.70 13.51 16.92
CA THR A 72 29.14 13.82 16.99
C THR A 72 29.85 13.22 15.75
N PRO A 73 30.64 13.98 14.97
CA PRO A 73 31.38 13.47 13.83
C PRO A 73 32.26 12.28 14.23
N ALA A 74 32.17 11.16 13.48
CA ALA A 74 33.01 10.01 13.69
C ALA A 74 34.10 9.95 12.61
N GLU A 75 35.34 9.60 12.99
CA GLU A 75 36.39 9.29 12.03
C GLU A 75 35.99 8.06 11.19
N ALA A 76 36.39 8.07 9.90
CA ALA A 76 36.12 6.95 9.01
C ALA A 76 36.71 5.66 9.61
N PRO A 77 35.95 4.55 9.76
CA PRO A 77 36.47 3.34 10.36
C PRO A 77 37.58 2.75 9.50
N ALA A 78 38.67 2.34 10.15
CA ALA A 78 39.57 1.38 9.56
C ALA A 78 38.78 0.11 9.24
N ALA A 79 38.91 -0.40 8.02
CA ALA A 79 38.20 -1.62 7.59
C ALA A 79 38.45 -2.74 8.60
N ALA A 80 37.38 -3.23 9.25
CA ALA A 80 37.49 -4.36 10.16
C ALA A 80 38.02 -5.58 9.39
N PRO A 81 38.92 -6.36 9.96
CA PRO A 81 39.48 -7.57 9.31
C PRO A 81 38.33 -8.52 8.99
N ALA A 82 38.28 -9.00 7.73
CA ALA A 82 37.29 -9.97 7.28
C ALA A 82 37.35 -11.22 8.18
N ARG A 83 36.25 -11.54 8.86
CA ARG A 83 36.10 -12.83 9.53
C ARG A 83 36.08 -13.92 8.48
N LYS A 84 36.86 -14.98 8.68
CA LYS A 84 36.84 -16.16 7.80
C LYS A 84 35.47 -16.80 7.88
N ALA A 85 34.89 -17.11 6.72
CA ALA A 85 33.65 -17.86 6.64
C ALA A 85 33.75 -19.13 7.50
N GLY A 86 32.86 -19.25 8.48
CA GLY A 86 32.74 -20.49 9.26
C GLY A 86 32.22 -21.63 8.37
N ARG A 87 32.42 -22.86 8.80
CA ARG A 87 31.87 -24.04 8.13
C ARG A 87 30.33 -23.94 8.25
N MET A 88 29.66 -24.05 7.13
CA MET A 88 28.20 -24.13 7.10
C MET A 88 27.77 -25.41 7.82
N VAL A 89 26.95 -25.29 8.87
CA VAL A 89 26.37 -26.40 9.60
C VAL A 89 24.96 -26.59 9.07
N GLU A 90 24.59 -27.82 8.70
CA GLU A 90 23.23 -28.15 8.27
C GLU A 90 22.27 -28.02 9.44
N HIS A 91 21.01 -27.66 9.13
CA HIS A 91 19.95 -27.58 10.12
C HIS A 91 19.65 -28.97 10.70
N PRO A 92 19.52 -29.14 12.04
CA PRO A 92 19.42 -30.46 12.67
C PRO A 92 18.11 -31.20 12.38
N GLY A 93 17.06 -30.55 11.88
CA GLY A 93 15.72 -31.11 11.69
C GLY A 93 14.93 -31.32 12.97
N LEU A 94 13.69 -31.80 12.84
CA LEU A 94 12.82 -32.10 13.98
C LEU A 94 13.36 -33.26 14.84
N GLY A 95 13.53 -33.02 16.13
CA GLY A 95 13.85 -34.05 17.13
C GLY A 95 15.34 -34.32 17.35
N GLU A 96 16.24 -33.65 16.69
CA GLU A 96 17.68 -33.79 16.96
C GLU A 96 18.13 -32.92 18.13
N GLY A 97 18.34 -33.56 19.26
CA GLY A 97 19.19 -33.04 20.33
C GLY A 97 18.48 -32.30 21.47
N GLY A 98 17.17 -32.16 21.46
CA GLY A 98 16.38 -31.72 22.63
C GLY A 98 16.72 -30.36 23.23
N ARG A 99 17.40 -29.48 22.49
CA ARG A 99 17.71 -28.14 22.98
C ARG A 99 16.53 -27.17 22.84
N TYR A 100 15.69 -27.35 21.80
CA TYR A 100 14.57 -26.45 21.45
C TYR A 100 13.20 -27.10 21.63
N HIS A 101 13.14 -28.44 21.62
CA HIS A 101 11.93 -29.23 21.84
C HIS A 101 12.08 -30.01 23.15
N THR A 102 12.01 -29.30 24.27
CA THR A 102 12.14 -29.94 25.59
C THR A 102 10.81 -30.49 26.03
N LYS A 103 10.67 -31.81 26.15
CA LYS A 103 9.46 -32.51 26.65
C LYS A 103 8.91 -31.99 27.99
N LYS A 104 9.72 -31.30 28.78
CA LYS A 104 9.31 -30.72 30.07
C LYS A 104 8.37 -29.52 29.98
N GLY A 105 8.29 -28.86 28.82
CA GLY A 105 7.43 -27.71 28.57
C GLY A 105 6.27 -28.02 27.63
N GLU A 106 6.09 -29.26 27.20
CA GLU A 106 5.04 -29.64 26.27
C GLU A 106 3.66 -29.63 26.96
N HIS A 107 2.74 -28.85 26.40
CA HIS A 107 1.31 -28.84 26.76
C HIS A 107 0.50 -29.12 25.50
N PRO A 108 0.45 -30.37 25.00
CA PRO A 108 -0.16 -30.69 23.72
C PRO A 108 -1.64 -30.31 23.69
N LEU A 109 -2.04 -29.65 22.61
CA LEU A 109 -3.44 -29.34 22.34
C LEU A 109 -4.22 -30.63 22.05
N PRO A 110 -5.55 -30.68 22.40
CA PRO A 110 -6.40 -31.81 22.07
C PRO A 110 -6.37 -32.16 20.57
N ASP A 111 -6.40 -33.45 20.25
CA ASP A 111 -6.45 -33.89 18.85
C ASP A 111 -7.70 -33.34 18.16
N GLY A 112 -7.54 -32.87 16.91
CA GLY A 112 -8.60 -32.20 16.14
C GLY A 112 -8.76 -30.70 16.40
N THR A 113 -7.89 -30.10 17.22
CA THR A 113 -7.87 -28.63 17.37
C THR A 113 -7.33 -27.99 16.09
N VAL A 114 -8.06 -27.00 15.53
CA VAL A 114 -7.59 -26.22 14.39
C VAL A 114 -6.41 -25.36 14.85
N LEU A 115 -5.26 -25.53 14.20
CA LEU A 115 -4.07 -24.75 14.49
C LEU A 115 -4.12 -23.42 13.71
N THR A 116 -4.09 -22.31 14.43
CA THR A 116 -4.13 -20.96 13.84
C THR A 116 -2.76 -20.31 13.91
N PHE A 117 -2.27 -19.82 12.75
CA PHE A 117 -0.96 -19.20 12.63
C PHE A 117 -1.06 -17.73 12.23
N ALA A 118 -0.30 -16.89 12.92
CA ALA A 118 -0.04 -15.52 12.49
C ALA A 118 1.27 -15.48 11.69
N LEU A 119 1.21 -15.08 10.42
CA LEU A 119 2.42 -14.83 9.63
C LEU A 119 2.85 -13.38 9.81
N ALA A 120 3.91 -13.16 10.59
CA ALA A 120 4.41 -11.84 10.97
C ALA A 120 5.83 -11.59 10.43
N GLY A 121 6.17 -10.35 10.14
CA GLY A 121 7.52 -9.96 9.68
C GLY A 121 7.54 -8.55 9.09
N ASN A 122 8.73 -8.05 8.79
CA ASN A 122 8.92 -6.71 8.25
C ASN A 122 8.33 -6.54 6.84
N GLN A 123 8.21 -5.31 6.39
CA GLN A 123 7.91 -5.04 4.98
C GLN A 123 9.04 -5.60 4.11
N ASN A 124 8.71 -6.13 2.94
CA ASN A 124 9.63 -6.70 1.95
C ASN A 124 10.45 -7.93 2.40
N CYS A 125 10.18 -8.56 3.54
CA CYS A 125 10.84 -9.79 3.97
C CYS A 125 10.38 -11.05 3.22
N GLY A 126 9.36 -10.95 2.34
CA GLY A 126 8.85 -12.06 1.55
C GLY A 126 7.61 -12.76 2.12
N LYS A 127 6.86 -12.11 3.05
CA LYS A 127 5.64 -12.67 3.68
C LYS A 127 4.62 -13.19 2.67
N THR A 128 4.18 -12.33 1.76
CA THR A 128 3.15 -12.69 0.76
C THR A 128 3.61 -13.84 -0.14
N THR A 129 4.91 -13.88 -0.46
CA THR A 129 5.49 -15.01 -1.21
C THR A 129 5.38 -16.30 -0.43
N LEU A 130 5.77 -16.29 0.85
CA LEU A 130 5.66 -17.45 1.72
C LEU A 130 4.19 -17.84 1.93
N PHE A 131 3.30 -16.90 2.20
CA PHE A 131 1.86 -17.16 2.35
C PHE A 131 1.27 -17.86 1.13
N ASN A 132 1.63 -17.42 -0.09
CA ASN A 132 1.19 -18.05 -1.33
C ASN A 132 1.78 -19.47 -1.52
N GLN A 133 2.98 -19.73 -1.03
CA GLN A 133 3.56 -21.08 -1.03
C GLN A 133 2.82 -21.99 -0.03
N LEU A 134 2.54 -21.49 1.16
CA LEU A 134 1.85 -22.25 2.22
C LEU A 134 0.41 -22.59 1.82
N THR A 135 -0.37 -21.63 1.32
CA THR A 135 -1.83 -21.76 1.13
C THR A 135 -2.25 -22.13 -0.29
N GLY A 136 -1.43 -21.77 -1.28
CA GLY A 136 -1.78 -22.01 -2.70
C GLY A 136 -3.00 -21.21 -3.15
N SER A 137 -4.01 -21.92 -3.71
CA SER A 137 -5.27 -21.32 -4.18
C SER A 137 -6.36 -21.20 -3.11
N ASN A 138 -6.13 -21.76 -1.92
CA ASN A 138 -7.11 -21.81 -0.83
C ASN A 138 -6.98 -20.58 0.09
N GLN A 139 -7.30 -19.41 -0.45
CA GLN A 139 -7.19 -18.13 0.27
C GLN A 139 -8.55 -17.47 0.41
N HIS A 140 -8.81 -16.92 1.60
CA HIS A 140 -9.94 -16.05 1.88
C HIS A 140 -9.45 -14.62 2.07
N VAL A 141 -10.04 -13.69 1.34
CA VAL A 141 -9.70 -12.26 1.42
C VAL A 141 -10.85 -11.50 2.06
N GLY A 142 -10.55 -10.77 3.11
CA GLY A 142 -11.48 -9.91 3.83
C GLY A 142 -10.77 -8.68 4.36
N ASN A 143 -11.38 -7.94 5.27
CA ASN A 143 -10.71 -6.86 6.00
C ASN A 143 -10.62 -7.21 7.47
N PHE A 144 -9.59 -6.71 8.14
CA PHE A 144 -9.54 -6.78 9.61
C PHE A 144 -10.69 -5.97 10.22
N PRO A 145 -11.28 -6.41 11.34
CA PRO A 145 -12.40 -5.73 11.96
C PRO A 145 -12.11 -4.26 12.28
N GLY A 146 -13.00 -3.35 11.86
CA GLY A 146 -12.92 -1.93 12.18
C GLY A 146 -11.90 -1.10 11.38
N VAL A 147 -11.15 -1.71 10.48
CA VAL A 147 -10.14 -1.04 9.65
C VAL A 147 -10.22 -1.49 8.18
N THR A 148 -9.60 -0.72 7.30
CA THR A 148 -9.56 -1.02 5.85
C THR A 148 -8.28 -1.74 5.42
N VAL A 149 -7.66 -2.46 6.34
CA VAL A 149 -6.49 -3.31 6.07
C VAL A 149 -6.98 -4.67 5.62
N ASP A 150 -6.46 -5.18 4.51
CA ASP A 150 -6.85 -6.48 3.96
C ASP A 150 -6.37 -7.60 4.88
N ARG A 151 -7.27 -8.54 5.19
CA ARG A 151 -6.98 -9.80 5.88
C ARG A 151 -6.99 -10.91 4.84
N LYS A 152 -5.88 -11.64 4.73
CA LYS A 152 -5.78 -12.85 3.93
C LYS A 152 -5.56 -14.02 4.86
N SER A 153 -6.39 -15.06 4.76
CA SER A 153 -6.21 -16.29 5.51
C SER A 153 -6.46 -17.51 4.62
N GLY A 154 -5.89 -18.65 5.01
CA GLY A 154 -6.05 -19.90 4.28
C GLY A 154 -5.44 -21.08 5.00
N ALA A 155 -5.88 -22.30 4.68
CA ALA A 155 -5.30 -23.51 5.21
C ALA A 155 -3.91 -23.79 4.58
N ILE A 156 -2.99 -24.33 5.36
CA ILE A 156 -1.73 -24.84 4.84
C ILE A 156 -2.01 -26.05 3.94
N ARG A 157 -1.31 -26.15 2.81
CA ARG A 157 -1.41 -27.31 1.92
C ARG A 157 -1.12 -28.58 2.70
N GLU A 158 -1.86 -29.64 2.39
CA GLU A 158 -1.76 -30.96 3.05
C GLU A 158 -2.19 -31.01 4.53
N TYR A 159 -2.45 -29.82 5.15
CA TYR A 159 -2.90 -29.71 6.54
C TYR A 159 -4.22 -28.92 6.62
N PRO A 160 -5.37 -29.56 6.34
CA PRO A 160 -6.67 -28.86 6.29
C PRO A 160 -7.12 -28.32 7.67
N ASP A 161 -6.62 -28.88 8.77
CA ASP A 161 -6.94 -28.44 10.13
C ASP A 161 -6.02 -27.27 10.58
N THR A 162 -5.56 -26.47 9.65
CA THR A 162 -4.73 -25.28 9.91
C THR A 162 -5.32 -24.04 9.27
N GLU A 163 -5.09 -22.88 9.87
CA GLU A 163 -5.41 -21.58 9.29
C GLU A 163 -4.22 -20.65 9.46
N VAL A 164 -3.66 -20.14 8.36
CA VAL A 164 -2.62 -19.09 8.38
C VAL A 164 -3.24 -17.77 8.01
N THR A 165 -3.00 -16.74 8.81
CA THR A 165 -3.40 -15.36 8.51
C THR A 165 -2.17 -14.53 8.17
N ASP A 166 -2.14 -13.92 6.97
CA ASP A 166 -1.10 -12.98 6.55
C ASP A 166 -1.34 -11.63 7.24
N LEU A 167 -0.42 -11.25 8.13
CA LEU A 167 -0.47 -9.97 8.83
C LEU A 167 0.24 -8.88 8.03
N PRO A 168 -0.16 -7.61 8.18
CA PRO A 168 0.56 -6.49 7.58
C PRO A 168 2.05 -6.50 7.91
N GLY A 169 2.88 -6.00 7.00
CA GLY A 169 4.32 -5.83 7.26
C GLY A 169 4.57 -4.69 8.23
N ILE A 170 5.16 -5.00 9.37
CA ILE A 170 5.44 -4.03 10.43
C ILE A 170 6.91 -4.06 10.83
N TYR A 171 7.38 -2.97 11.39
CA TYR A 171 8.75 -2.87 11.89
C TYR A 171 8.85 -3.05 13.40
N SER A 172 7.79 -2.76 14.11
CA SER A 172 7.71 -2.91 15.57
C SER A 172 6.26 -3.14 16.02
N MET A 173 6.08 -3.50 17.27
CA MET A 173 4.77 -3.62 17.93
C MET A 173 4.30 -2.29 18.56
N SER A 174 4.96 -1.19 18.24
CA SER A 174 4.57 0.15 18.70
C SER A 174 3.41 0.68 17.84
N PRO A 175 2.40 1.37 18.41
CA PRO A 175 1.17 1.73 17.69
C PRO A 175 1.33 2.99 16.81
N TYR A 176 2.32 3.02 15.93
CA TYR A 176 2.61 4.16 15.06
C TYR A 176 1.74 4.21 13.81
N SER A 177 1.47 3.07 13.18
CA SER A 177 0.64 2.96 11.98
C SER A 177 -0.60 2.08 12.22
N SER A 178 -1.59 2.17 11.33
CA SER A 178 -2.78 1.28 11.37
C SER A 178 -2.40 -0.19 11.23
N GLU A 179 -1.34 -0.49 10.50
CA GLU A 179 -0.82 -1.84 10.25
C GLU A 179 -0.25 -2.45 11.53
N GLU A 180 0.52 -1.68 12.30
CA GLU A 180 1.08 -2.10 13.59
C GLU A 180 -0.02 -2.30 14.65
N ILE A 181 -1.01 -1.40 14.66
CA ILE A 181 -2.17 -1.52 15.55
C ILE A 181 -2.96 -2.82 15.25
N VAL A 182 -3.22 -3.09 13.97
CA VAL A 182 -3.96 -4.29 13.53
C VAL A 182 -3.21 -5.58 13.91
N THR A 183 -1.92 -5.63 13.59
CA THR A 183 -1.07 -6.80 13.90
C THR A 183 -1.05 -7.07 15.40
N ARG A 184 -0.85 -6.02 16.20
CA ARG A 184 -0.87 -6.13 17.68
C ARG A 184 -2.21 -6.60 18.20
N GLN A 185 -3.33 -6.03 17.74
CA GLN A 185 -4.68 -6.43 18.14
C GLN A 185 -4.97 -7.88 17.76
N PHE A 186 -4.52 -8.33 16.58
CA PHE A 186 -4.70 -9.69 16.15
C PHE A 186 -3.96 -10.68 17.07
N ILE A 187 -2.66 -10.46 17.30
CA ILE A 187 -1.85 -11.40 18.07
C ILE A 187 -2.30 -11.45 19.56
N ILE A 188 -2.57 -10.30 20.18
CA ILE A 188 -2.95 -10.21 21.60
C ILE A 188 -4.43 -10.62 21.80
N GLY A 189 -5.32 -10.26 20.87
CA GLY A 189 -6.77 -10.47 21.01
C GLY A 189 -7.24 -11.83 20.52
N GLU A 190 -6.85 -12.24 19.30
CA GLU A 190 -7.26 -13.54 18.72
C GLU A 190 -6.40 -14.70 19.21
N LYS A 191 -5.22 -14.43 19.78
CA LYS A 191 -4.31 -15.43 20.39
C LYS A 191 -4.08 -16.64 19.49
N PRO A 192 -3.39 -16.48 18.36
CA PRO A 192 -3.10 -17.61 17.46
C PRO A 192 -2.32 -18.69 18.20
N THR A 193 -2.50 -19.95 17.79
CA THR A 193 -1.81 -21.10 18.40
C THR A 193 -0.32 -21.09 18.13
N GLY A 194 0.12 -20.35 17.08
CA GLY A 194 1.54 -20.16 16.76
C GLY A 194 1.80 -18.93 15.90
N ILE A 195 3.04 -18.46 15.92
CA ILE A 195 3.53 -17.36 15.07
C ILE A 195 4.59 -17.93 14.13
N ILE A 196 4.44 -17.68 12.82
CA ILE A 196 5.50 -17.86 11.84
C ILE A 196 6.11 -16.49 11.59
N ASN A 197 7.27 -16.23 12.18
CA ASN A 197 7.97 -14.96 11.99
C ASN A 197 8.96 -15.07 10.85
N ILE A 198 8.74 -14.30 9.78
CA ILE A 198 9.61 -14.27 8.61
C ILE A 198 10.60 -13.10 8.68
N VAL A 199 11.88 -13.42 8.51
CA VAL A 199 13.02 -12.49 8.61
C VAL A 199 13.81 -12.50 7.31
N ASP A 200 14.13 -11.32 6.77
CA ASP A 200 15.06 -11.16 5.65
C ASP A 200 16.51 -11.37 6.16
N ALA A 201 17.12 -12.49 5.81
CA ALA A 201 18.49 -12.83 6.20
C ALA A 201 19.54 -11.87 5.63
N THR A 202 19.24 -11.12 4.57
CA THR A 202 20.14 -10.13 3.98
C THR A 202 20.21 -8.84 4.81
N ASN A 203 19.14 -8.56 5.60
CA ASN A 203 19.00 -7.41 6.49
C ASN A 203 18.63 -7.86 7.92
N ILE A 204 19.33 -8.88 8.42
CA ILE A 204 18.94 -9.64 9.61
C ILE A 204 18.83 -8.77 10.87
N GLU A 205 19.79 -7.87 11.13
CA GLU A 205 19.79 -7.00 12.32
C GLU A 205 18.51 -6.19 12.44
N ARG A 206 18.06 -5.62 11.34
CA ARG A 206 16.85 -4.84 11.28
C ARG A 206 15.59 -5.66 11.55
N ASN A 207 15.54 -6.87 10.97
CA ASN A 207 14.36 -7.71 11.08
C ASN A 207 14.23 -8.38 12.46
N LEU A 208 15.33 -8.68 13.12
CA LEU A 208 15.33 -9.28 14.46
C LEU A 208 14.74 -8.37 15.54
N TYR A 209 14.68 -7.07 15.34
CA TYR A 209 14.06 -6.17 16.30
C TYR A 209 12.58 -6.50 16.55
N LEU A 210 11.81 -6.76 15.48
CA LEU A 210 10.44 -7.23 15.59
C LEU A 210 10.38 -8.64 16.20
N THR A 211 11.30 -9.54 15.82
CA THR A 211 11.38 -10.89 16.37
C THR A 211 11.44 -10.88 17.89
N MET A 212 12.28 -10.04 18.47
CA MET A 212 12.41 -9.92 19.91
C MET A 212 11.10 -9.45 20.58
N GLN A 213 10.39 -8.50 19.99
CA GLN A 213 9.10 -8.05 20.51
C GLN A 213 8.00 -9.13 20.40
N LEU A 214 8.06 -9.96 19.35
CA LEU A 214 7.15 -11.10 19.22
C LEU A 214 7.45 -12.20 20.26
N MET A 215 8.72 -12.43 20.59
CA MET A 215 9.12 -13.37 21.64
C MET A 215 8.64 -12.92 23.04
N GLU A 216 8.60 -11.62 23.31
CA GLU A 216 8.05 -11.06 24.56
C GLU A 216 6.54 -11.34 24.74
N LEU A 217 5.82 -11.73 23.65
CA LEU A 217 4.41 -12.11 23.71
C LEU A 217 4.15 -13.54 24.24
N ASP A 218 5.19 -14.30 24.50
CA ASP A 218 5.11 -15.67 25.05
C ASP A 218 4.16 -16.60 24.24
N THR A 219 4.10 -16.40 22.95
CA THR A 219 3.32 -17.23 22.02
C THR A 219 4.27 -18.21 21.32
N PRO A 220 3.85 -19.49 21.13
CA PRO A 220 4.63 -20.45 20.35
C PRO A 220 5.03 -19.87 19.00
N MET A 221 6.32 -19.94 18.63
CA MET A 221 6.78 -19.33 17.38
C MET A 221 7.94 -20.07 16.74
N VAL A 222 8.04 -19.91 15.42
CA VAL A 222 9.15 -20.36 14.59
C VAL A 222 9.68 -19.18 13.79
N LEU A 223 11.00 -19.10 13.64
CA LEU A 223 11.67 -18.08 12.83
C LEU A 223 11.99 -18.65 11.44
N ALA A 224 11.34 -18.09 10.41
CA ALA A 224 11.64 -18.39 9.01
C ALA A 224 12.71 -17.44 8.49
N LEU A 225 13.93 -17.90 8.34
CA LEU A 225 15.06 -17.10 7.86
C LEU A 225 15.09 -17.13 6.33
N ASN A 226 14.44 -16.14 5.71
CA ASN A 226 14.21 -16.08 4.26
C ASN A 226 15.38 -15.47 3.48
N MET A 227 15.39 -15.66 2.16
CA MET A 227 16.43 -15.17 1.25
C MET A 227 17.81 -15.79 1.49
N MET A 228 17.85 -16.99 2.03
CA MET A 228 19.10 -17.72 2.26
C MET A 228 19.87 -18.02 0.97
N ASP A 229 19.18 -18.11 -0.16
CA ASP A 229 19.81 -18.22 -1.48
C ASP A 229 20.65 -16.99 -1.85
N GLU A 230 20.19 -15.77 -1.49
CA GLU A 230 20.97 -14.54 -1.69
C GLU A 230 22.19 -14.48 -0.75
N VAL A 231 22.00 -14.84 0.53
CA VAL A 231 23.10 -14.90 1.51
C VAL A 231 24.19 -15.86 1.02
N ARG A 232 23.82 -17.09 0.63
CA ARG A 232 24.76 -18.10 0.09
C ARG A 232 25.39 -17.63 -1.22
N GLY A 233 24.62 -17.05 -2.13
CA GLY A 233 25.08 -16.52 -3.42
C GLY A 233 26.12 -15.40 -3.31
N ASN A 234 26.10 -14.66 -2.19
CA ASN A 234 27.07 -13.61 -1.85
C ASN A 234 28.24 -14.09 -1.00
N GLY A 235 28.30 -15.40 -0.66
CA GLY A 235 29.36 -15.97 0.17
C GLY A 235 29.21 -15.70 1.67
N GLY A 236 28.03 -15.28 2.11
CA GLY A 236 27.69 -15.19 3.53
C GLY A 236 27.30 -16.53 4.11
N THR A 237 27.42 -16.67 5.42
CA THR A 237 26.99 -17.87 6.17
C THR A 237 26.33 -17.48 7.46
N ILE A 238 25.34 -18.27 7.90
CA ILE A 238 24.66 -18.10 9.18
C ILE A 238 24.74 -19.45 9.92
N ASN A 239 25.18 -19.40 11.17
CA ASN A 239 25.20 -20.57 12.06
C ASN A 239 23.81 -20.70 12.70
N ILE A 240 22.94 -21.51 12.08
CA ILE A 240 21.55 -21.70 12.50
C ILE A 240 21.46 -22.26 13.91
N ASN A 241 22.25 -23.32 14.22
CA ASN A 241 22.20 -23.97 15.53
C ASN A 241 22.57 -23.03 16.68
N GLU A 242 23.56 -22.17 16.48
CA GLU A 242 23.97 -21.19 17.48
C GLU A 242 22.91 -20.09 17.63
N MET A 243 22.29 -19.69 16.51
CA MET A 243 21.19 -18.71 16.51
C MET A 243 19.98 -19.24 17.27
N GLU A 244 19.58 -20.51 17.04
CA GLU A 244 18.53 -21.18 17.82
C GLU A 244 18.89 -21.24 19.31
N ALA A 245 20.14 -21.62 19.64
CA ALA A 245 20.60 -21.68 21.02
C ALA A 245 20.50 -20.34 21.74
N MET A 246 20.79 -19.25 21.05
CA MET A 246 20.74 -17.90 21.61
C MET A 246 19.33 -17.35 21.71
N LEU A 247 18.47 -17.63 20.71
CA LEU A 247 17.07 -17.16 20.67
C LEU A 247 16.15 -18.07 21.50
N GLY A 248 16.42 -19.37 21.58
CA GLY A 248 15.53 -20.33 22.25
C GLY A 248 14.23 -20.60 21.47
N ILE A 249 14.25 -20.47 20.16
CA ILE A 249 13.15 -20.79 19.23
C ILE A 249 13.74 -21.50 18.00
N PRO A 250 12.96 -22.36 17.31
CA PRO A 250 13.41 -22.98 16.07
C PRO A 250 13.65 -21.93 14.98
N VAL A 251 14.76 -22.06 14.24
CA VAL A 251 15.15 -21.18 13.14
C VAL A 251 15.33 -21.99 11.86
N VAL A 252 14.45 -21.81 10.90
CA VAL A 252 14.44 -22.58 9.66
C VAL A 252 14.92 -21.72 8.48
N PRO A 253 16.03 -22.10 7.82
CA PRO A 253 16.54 -21.38 6.67
C PRO A 253 15.72 -21.69 5.43
N ILE A 254 15.10 -20.67 4.80
CA ILE A 254 14.23 -20.83 3.64
C ILE A 254 14.61 -19.91 2.47
N SER A 255 14.12 -20.26 1.28
CA SER A 255 13.96 -19.37 0.15
C SER A 255 12.52 -19.47 -0.36
N ALA A 256 11.66 -18.57 0.10
CA ALA A 256 10.25 -18.57 -0.29
C ALA A 256 10.06 -18.42 -1.82
N ALA A 257 10.93 -17.66 -2.49
CA ALA A 257 10.88 -17.48 -3.94
C ALA A 257 11.17 -18.77 -4.72
N LYS A 258 12.03 -19.65 -4.18
CA LYS A 258 12.42 -20.93 -4.78
C LYS A 258 11.68 -22.13 -4.19
N ASN A 259 10.86 -21.91 -3.18
CA ASN A 259 10.19 -22.98 -2.40
C ASN A 259 11.19 -23.96 -1.75
N GLU A 260 12.33 -23.45 -1.25
CA GLU A 260 13.33 -24.24 -0.54
C GLU A 260 13.12 -24.11 0.98
N GLY A 261 13.12 -25.22 1.72
CA GLY A 261 12.99 -25.27 3.19
C GLY A 261 11.57 -24.94 3.72
N VAL A 262 10.57 -24.79 2.84
CA VAL A 262 9.20 -24.43 3.26
C VAL A 262 8.49 -25.60 3.94
N ASP A 263 8.71 -26.83 3.48
CA ASP A 263 8.10 -28.03 4.09
C ASP A 263 8.64 -28.24 5.52
N GLU A 264 9.96 -28.09 5.71
CA GLU A 264 10.61 -28.13 7.02
C GLU A 264 10.08 -27.03 7.97
N LEU A 265 9.86 -25.82 7.44
CA LEU A 265 9.24 -24.74 8.20
C LEU A 265 7.83 -25.11 8.69
N VAL A 266 7.02 -25.74 7.83
CA VAL A 266 5.67 -26.19 8.16
C VAL A 266 5.72 -27.24 9.26
N ASP A 267 6.59 -28.22 9.17
CA ASP A 267 6.75 -29.27 10.17
C ASP A 267 7.10 -28.69 11.55
N HIS A 268 8.06 -27.76 11.59
CA HIS A 268 8.42 -27.05 12.84
C HIS A 268 7.25 -26.19 13.37
N ALA A 269 6.55 -25.45 12.51
CA ALA A 269 5.43 -24.61 12.90
C ALA A 269 4.29 -25.43 13.51
N ILE A 270 3.93 -26.55 12.88
CA ILE A 270 2.90 -27.47 13.38
C ILE A 270 3.32 -28.09 14.70
N HIS A 271 4.58 -28.53 14.80
CA HIS A 271 5.09 -29.14 16.04
C HIS A 271 5.02 -28.15 17.21
N VAL A 272 5.59 -26.96 17.05
CA VAL A 272 5.60 -25.90 18.07
C VAL A 272 4.19 -25.50 18.49
N ALA A 273 3.28 -25.33 17.52
CA ALA A 273 1.87 -24.98 17.82
C ALA A 273 1.12 -26.12 18.49
N LYS A 274 1.29 -27.36 18.02
CA LYS A 274 0.60 -28.54 18.60
C LYS A 274 1.01 -28.80 20.04
N TYR A 275 2.30 -28.69 20.33
CA TYR A 275 2.84 -28.95 21.67
C TYR A 275 2.93 -27.71 22.55
N GLN A 276 2.51 -26.54 22.03
CA GLN A 276 2.51 -25.24 22.74
C GLN A 276 3.89 -24.88 23.29
N GLU A 277 4.94 -25.11 22.49
CA GLU A 277 6.31 -24.78 22.87
C GLU A 277 6.52 -23.27 22.83
N ARG A 278 6.78 -22.70 23.99
CA ARG A 278 6.98 -21.26 24.14
C ARG A 278 8.44 -20.88 23.91
N PRO A 279 8.74 -19.61 23.55
CA PRO A 279 10.10 -19.13 23.42
C PRO A 279 10.92 -19.43 24.68
N GLY A 280 12.08 -20.09 24.50
CA GLY A 280 12.97 -20.44 25.62
C GLY A 280 13.68 -19.24 26.23
N ARG A 281 13.68 -18.09 25.54
CA ARG A 281 14.23 -16.83 26.00
C ARG A 281 13.24 -15.69 25.74
N MET A 282 12.92 -14.94 26.77
CA MET A 282 12.14 -13.70 26.69
C MET A 282 12.90 -12.52 27.28
N ASP A 283 13.98 -12.80 28.00
CA ASP A 283 14.82 -11.80 28.62
C ASP A 283 16.08 -11.54 27.77
N PHE A 284 16.21 -10.31 27.30
CA PHE A 284 17.30 -9.84 26.46
C PHE A 284 18.27 -8.91 27.19
N CYS A 285 18.04 -8.63 28.47
CA CYS A 285 18.91 -7.84 29.33
C CYS A 285 19.73 -8.78 30.23
N GLY A 286 21.06 -8.65 30.18
CA GLY A 286 21.94 -9.34 31.11
C GLY A 286 22.00 -8.62 32.47
N GLU A 287 22.23 -9.39 33.56
CA GLU A 287 22.45 -8.81 34.88
C GLU A 287 23.68 -7.89 34.91
N ASP A 288 24.68 -8.18 34.09
CA ASP A 288 25.93 -7.43 33.97
C ASP A 288 25.90 -6.36 32.86
N ASP A 289 24.90 -6.38 31.98
CA ASP A 289 24.82 -5.44 30.85
C ASP A 289 24.62 -4.01 31.36
N HIS A 290 25.61 -3.17 31.12
CA HIS A 290 25.64 -1.77 31.55
C HIS A 290 25.26 -1.56 33.03
N GLY A 291 25.73 -2.47 33.90
CA GLY A 291 25.44 -2.44 35.33
C GLY A 291 24.05 -2.93 35.74
N GLY A 292 23.32 -3.58 34.83
CA GLY A 292 22.03 -4.24 35.09
C GLY A 292 20.85 -3.28 35.36
N ALA A 293 20.97 -1.99 35.04
CA ALA A 293 19.93 -1.02 35.34
C ALA A 293 18.59 -1.34 34.63
N VAL A 294 18.62 -1.67 33.33
CA VAL A 294 17.43 -2.05 32.55
C VAL A 294 16.85 -3.35 33.07
N HIS A 295 17.70 -4.34 33.39
CA HIS A 295 17.29 -5.62 33.95
C HIS A 295 16.50 -5.44 35.25
N ARG A 296 17.06 -4.68 36.23
CA ARG A 296 16.37 -4.40 37.50
C ARG A 296 15.06 -3.63 37.30
N CYS A 297 15.03 -2.67 36.37
CA CYS A 297 13.84 -1.90 36.06
C CYS A 297 12.71 -2.81 35.55
N ILE A 298 12.95 -3.60 34.51
CA ILE A 298 11.92 -4.44 33.90
C ILE A 298 11.45 -5.51 34.89
N HIS A 299 12.37 -6.19 35.61
CA HIS A 299 12.00 -7.19 36.61
C HIS A 299 11.23 -6.61 37.80
N GLY A 300 11.61 -5.40 38.26
CA GLY A 300 10.85 -4.69 39.30
C GLY A 300 9.41 -4.39 38.87
N ILE A 301 9.24 -3.92 37.62
CA ILE A 301 7.91 -3.63 37.06
C ILE A 301 7.11 -4.91 36.87
N ILE A 302 7.71 -6.01 36.39
CA ILE A 302 7.03 -7.31 36.23
C ILE A 302 6.35 -7.73 37.52
N HIS A 303 7.04 -7.64 38.66
CA HIS A 303 6.47 -8.01 39.96
C HIS A 303 5.29 -7.12 40.38
N LEU A 304 5.29 -5.84 40.01
CA LEU A 304 4.21 -4.91 40.32
C LEU A 304 2.96 -5.13 39.46
N ILE A 305 3.11 -5.56 38.20
CA ILE A 305 2.00 -5.61 37.22
C ILE A 305 1.51 -7.03 36.94
N GLU A 306 2.10 -8.07 37.52
CA GLU A 306 1.80 -9.48 37.17
C GLU A 306 0.32 -9.79 37.23
N ASP A 307 -0.37 -9.40 38.30
CA ASP A 307 -1.81 -9.67 38.49
C ASP A 307 -2.65 -8.84 37.51
N HIS A 308 -2.30 -7.60 37.26
CA HIS A 308 -2.97 -6.72 36.30
C HIS A 308 -2.82 -7.22 34.86
N ALA A 309 -1.62 -7.62 34.48
CA ALA A 309 -1.33 -8.16 33.15
C ALA A 309 -2.07 -9.47 32.91
N ARG A 310 -2.11 -10.36 33.93
CA ARG A 310 -2.87 -11.63 33.87
C ARG A 310 -4.37 -11.36 33.75
N ALA A 311 -4.92 -10.41 34.51
CA ALA A 311 -6.32 -10.02 34.41
C ALA A 311 -6.70 -9.40 33.08
N ALA A 312 -5.78 -8.61 32.47
CA ALA A 312 -5.94 -8.05 31.13
C ALA A 312 -5.67 -9.06 30.00
N GLY A 313 -5.13 -10.24 30.31
CA GLY A 313 -4.78 -11.28 29.35
C GLY A 313 -3.60 -10.89 28.44
N ILE A 314 -2.72 -9.98 28.91
CA ILE A 314 -1.54 -9.50 28.20
C ILE A 314 -0.30 -10.17 28.81
N PRO A 315 0.64 -10.67 27.98
CA PRO A 315 1.90 -11.24 28.50
C PRO A 315 2.68 -10.24 29.35
N VAL A 316 3.08 -10.66 30.55
CA VAL A 316 3.62 -9.77 31.60
C VAL A 316 4.90 -9.06 31.12
N ARG A 317 5.80 -9.79 30.47
CA ARG A 317 7.06 -9.23 29.95
C ARG A 317 6.81 -8.14 28.92
N PHE A 318 5.93 -8.40 27.95
CA PHE A 318 5.53 -7.44 26.93
C PHE A 318 4.87 -6.20 27.57
N ALA A 319 4.00 -6.41 28.56
CA ALA A 319 3.37 -5.30 29.29
C ALA A 319 4.40 -4.44 30.01
N ALA A 320 5.38 -5.05 30.70
CA ALA A 320 6.43 -4.34 31.42
C ALA A 320 7.31 -3.50 30.48
N THR A 321 7.81 -4.07 29.39
CA THR A 321 8.63 -3.33 28.40
C THR A 321 7.87 -2.20 27.76
N LYS A 322 6.58 -2.40 27.40
CA LYS A 322 5.75 -1.34 26.83
C LYS A 322 5.35 -0.25 27.83
N LEU A 323 5.22 -0.56 29.12
CA LEU A 323 5.05 0.46 30.16
C LEU A 323 6.30 1.33 30.28
N VAL A 324 7.50 0.73 30.28
CA VAL A 324 8.75 1.49 30.29
C VAL A 324 8.84 2.40 29.07
N GLU A 325 8.49 1.90 27.87
CA GLU A 325 8.43 2.70 26.64
C GLU A 325 7.38 3.84 26.69
N GLY A 326 6.44 3.79 27.65
CA GLY A 326 5.37 4.79 27.81
C GLY A 326 4.18 4.58 26.86
N ASP A 327 3.82 3.33 26.53
CA ASP A 327 2.68 2.98 25.68
C ASP A 327 1.35 3.23 26.42
N PRO A 328 0.54 4.25 26.00
CA PRO A 328 -0.67 4.62 26.72
C PRO A 328 -1.75 3.54 26.65
N ARG A 329 -1.75 2.69 25.63
CA ARG A 329 -2.74 1.61 25.48
C ARG A 329 -2.52 0.47 26.48
N ILE A 330 -1.27 0.20 26.81
CA ILE A 330 -0.94 -0.78 27.85
C ILE A 330 -1.26 -0.19 29.22
N GLU A 331 -0.91 1.08 29.47
CA GLU A 331 -1.23 1.75 30.72
C GLU A 331 -2.75 1.74 31.00
N GLU A 332 -3.57 2.04 29.98
CA GLU A 332 -5.03 1.99 30.09
C GLU A 332 -5.56 0.57 30.30
N ALA A 333 -5.00 -0.43 29.61
CA ALA A 333 -5.43 -1.82 29.68
C ALA A 333 -5.16 -2.46 31.04
N LEU A 334 -4.06 -2.11 31.69
CA LEU A 334 -3.66 -2.65 33.00
C LEU A 334 -4.45 -2.05 34.15
N LYS A 335 -5.10 -0.90 33.99
CA LYS A 335 -5.91 -0.23 35.03
C LYS A 335 -5.20 -0.09 36.38
N LEU A 336 -3.94 0.34 36.35
CA LEU A 336 -3.09 0.53 37.52
C LEU A 336 -3.63 1.65 38.40
N ASP A 337 -3.48 1.50 39.73
CA ASP A 337 -3.81 2.55 40.67
C ASP A 337 -2.74 3.67 40.66
N GLN A 338 -3.01 4.79 41.36
CA GLN A 338 -2.12 5.93 41.37
C GLN A 338 -0.79 5.61 42.07
N ASN A 339 -0.80 4.80 43.12
CA ASN A 339 0.43 4.46 43.86
C ASN A 339 1.32 3.53 43.01
N GLU A 340 0.72 2.58 42.30
CA GLU A 340 1.44 1.69 41.38
C GLU A 340 2.10 2.48 40.27
N LYS A 341 1.39 3.44 39.66
CA LYS A 341 1.96 4.35 38.66
C LYS A 341 3.12 5.16 39.15
N GLU A 342 3.01 5.71 40.34
CA GLU A 342 4.09 6.50 40.98
C GLU A 342 5.30 5.60 41.27
N MET A 343 5.10 4.37 41.73
CA MET A 343 6.17 3.40 41.99
C MET A 343 6.88 3.00 40.70
N ILE A 344 6.10 2.68 39.61
CA ILE A 344 6.64 2.36 38.31
C ILE A 344 7.48 3.55 37.77
N GLU A 345 6.96 4.77 37.88
CA GLU A 345 7.66 5.95 37.41
C GLU A 345 8.97 6.17 38.20
N HIS A 346 8.97 5.91 39.53
CA HIS A 346 10.17 5.99 40.33
C HIS A 346 11.24 4.97 39.88
N ILE A 347 10.87 3.75 39.62
CA ILE A 347 11.77 2.70 39.11
C ILE A 347 12.35 3.09 37.74
N ILE A 348 11.52 3.64 36.86
CA ILE A 348 11.95 4.09 35.54
C ILE A 348 12.94 5.26 35.66
N LEU A 349 12.64 6.27 36.47
CA LEU A 349 13.53 7.42 36.69
C LEU A 349 14.88 7.00 37.27
N GLN A 350 14.90 6.00 38.15
CA GLN A 350 16.14 5.44 38.66
C GLN A 350 16.97 4.81 37.55
N MET A 351 16.33 4.00 36.66
CA MET A 351 17.00 3.39 35.51
C MET A 351 17.55 4.47 34.56
N GLU A 352 16.78 5.52 34.25
CA GLU A 352 17.23 6.64 33.42
C GLU A 352 18.48 7.35 33.98
N GLN A 353 18.50 7.55 35.28
CA GLN A 353 19.66 8.15 35.95
C GLN A 353 20.90 7.27 35.94
N GLU A 354 20.74 5.97 36.21
CA GLU A 354 21.83 5.00 36.21
C GLU A 354 22.36 4.75 34.78
N ARG A 355 21.48 4.73 33.79
CA ARG A 355 21.84 4.41 32.40
C ARG A 355 22.33 5.62 31.61
N GLY A 356 21.92 6.83 32.00
CA GLY A 356 22.19 8.07 31.26
C GLY A 356 21.46 8.18 29.94
N LEU A 357 20.43 7.33 29.70
CA LEU A 357 19.54 7.31 28.55
C LEU A 357 18.10 7.46 29.04
N ASP A 358 17.26 8.09 28.24
CA ASP A 358 15.83 8.04 28.51
C ASP A 358 15.23 6.65 28.33
N ARG A 359 14.08 6.41 28.92
CA ARG A 359 13.41 5.11 28.99
C ARG A 359 13.24 4.40 27.65
N ALA A 360 12.79 5.12 26.62
CA ALA A 360 12.55 4.53 25.30
C ALA A 360 13.87 4.18 24.59
N ALA A 361 14.88 5.06 24.68
CA ALA A 361 16.20 4.80 24.14
C ALA A 361 16.91 3.64 24.87
N ALA A 362 16.74 3.52 26.20
CA ALA A 362 17.32 2.43 26.97
C ALA A 362 16.77 1.05 26.58
N ILE A 363 15.47 0.95 26.33
CA ILE A 363 14.84 -0.31 25.85
C ILE A 363 15.26 -0.64 24.42
N ALA A 364 15.32 0.36 23.53
CA ALA A 364 15.77 0.14 22.15
C ALA A 364 17.25 -0.28 22.13
N ASP A 365 18.11 0.38 22.90
CA ASP A 365 19.54 0.05 23.03
C ASP A 365 19.74 -1.38 23.57
N MET A 366 19.01 -1.79 24.59
CA MET A 366 19.04 -3.16 25.10
C MET A 366 18.77 -4.19 23.99
N ARG A 367 17.71 -4.00 23.18
CA ARG A 367 17.37 -4.92 22.09
C ARG A 367 18.45 -4.93 21.01
N PHE A 368 18.91 -3.77 20.56
CA PHE A 368 19.96 -3.69 19.54
C PHE A 368 21.28 -4.25 20.04
N HIS A 369 21.62 -4.04 21.31
CA HIS A 369 22.82 -4.65 21.91
C HIS A 369 22.78 -6.19 21.83
N PHE A 370 21.66 -6.81 22.21
CA PHE A 370 21.48 -8.26 22.07
C PHE A 370 21.53 -8.71 20.59
N ILE A 371 20.87 -7.97 19.69
CA ILE A 371 20.91 -8.28 18.25
C ILE A 371 22.34 -8.23 17.73
N HIS A 372 23.14 -7.25 18.12
CA HIS A 372 24.54 -7.14 17.73
C HIS A 372 25.36 -8.31 18.26
N GLN A 373 25.16 -8.73 19.51
CA GLN A 373 25.80 -9.93 20.05
C GLN A 373 25.45 -11.18 19.26
N LEU A 374 24.14 -11.39 19.00
CA LEU A 374 23.63 -12.53 18.22
C LEU A 374 24.24 -12.55 16.81
N VAL A 375 24.14 -11.47 16.07
CA VAL A 375 24.61 -11.38 14.69
C VAL A 375 26.14 -11.50 14.64
N ASN A 376 26.87 -10.90 15.58
CA ASN A 376 28.32 -11.02 15.64
C ASN A 376 28.80 -12.48 15.90
N GLN A 377 28.02 -13.28 16.62
CA GLN A 377 28.37 -14.67 16.87
C GLN A 377 27.94 -15.61 15.75
N THR A 378 26.77 -15.38 15.15
CA THR A 378 26.13 -16.35 14.26
C THR A 378 26.23 -16.00 12.77
N VAL A 379 26.44 -14.74 12.39
CA VAL A 379 26.38 -14.30 11.00
C VAL A 379 27.75 -13.86 10.48
N VAL A 380 28.14 -14.40 9.33
CA VAL A 380 29.29 -13.93 8.55
C VAL A 380 28.77 -13.22 7.32
N LYS A 381 28.78 -11.88 7.34
CA LYS A 381 28.35 -11.06 6.21
C LYS A 381 29.45 -10.96 5.15
N PRO A 382 29.12 -11.04 3.85
CA PRO A 382 30.03 -10.63 2.80
C PRO A 382 30.27 -9.11 2.91
N HIS A 383 31.45 -8.63 2.50
CA HIS A 383 31.80 -7.21 2.60
C HIS A 383 30.84 -6.27 1.83
N GLN A 384 30.28 -6.71 0.71
CA GLN A 384 29.23 -6.03 -0.05
C GLN A 384 28.40 -7.05 -0.82
N SER A 385 27.05 -6.96 -0.74
CA SER A 385 26.20 -7.80 -1.55
C SER A 385 26.16 -7.33 -3.00
N LYS A 386 26.08 -8.26 -3.96
CA LYS A 386 25.98 -7.95 -5.38
C LYS A 386 24.69 -7.16 -5.67
N GLU A 387 23.63 -7.45 -4.93
CA GLU A 387 22.33 -6.79 -5.00
C GLU A 387 22.43 -5.33 -4.56
N GLN A 388 23.08 -5.03 -3.46
CA GLN A 388 23.32 -3.68 -2.99
C GLN A 388 24.15 -2.86 -3.99
N LEU A 389 25.25 -3.43 -4.52
CA LEU A 389 26.08 -2.76 -5.53
C LEU A 389 25.30 -2.48 -6.82
N ARG A 390 24.43 -3.41 -7.25
CA ARG A 390 23.55 -3.22 -8.41
C ARG A 390 22.53 -2.14 -8.13
N SER A 391 21.88 -2.16 -6.97
CA SER A 391 20.90 -1.17 -6.54
C SER A 391 21.51 0.23 -6.49
N ALA A 392 22.67 0.41 -5.86
CA ALA A 392 23.38 1.67 -5.78
C ALA A 392 23.75 2.22 -7.19
N ARG A 393 24.12 1.32 -8.15
CA ARG A 393 24.41 1.72 -9.53
C ARG A 393 23.15 2.21 -10.26
N ILE A 394 22.02 1.52 -10.10
CA ILE A 394 20.74 1.88 -10.69
C ILE A 394 20.24 3.19 -10.05
N ASP A 395 20.33 3.32 -8.75
CA ASP A 395 19.88 4.49 -7.99
C ASP A 395 20.67 5.76 -8.35
N ARG A 396 21.95 5.64 -8.74
CA ARG A 396 22.72 6.79 -9.23
C ARG A 396 22.04 7.49 -10.41
N PHE A 397 21.34 6.73 -11.26
CA PHE A 397 20.58 7.25 -12.39
C PHE A 397 19.14 7.59 -12.02
N LEU A 398 18.41 6.65 -11.39
CA LEU A 398 16.97 6.78 -11.11
C LEU A 398 16.63 7.78 -10.00
N THR A 399 17.55 8.03 -9.07
CA THR A 399 17.37 9.02 -7.99
C THR A 399 18.37 10.19 -8.08
N GLY A 400 19.09 10.33 -9.21
CA GLY A 400 20.05 11.41 -9.44
C GLY A 400 19.40 12.78 -9.51
N LYS A 401 20.11 13.83 -9.09
CA LYS A 401 19.61 15.21 -8.97
C LYS A 401 18.91 15.74 -10.23
N TYR A 402 19.42 15.42 -11.42
CA TYR A 402 18.90 15.90 -12.70
C TYR A 402 18.23 14.81 -13.53
N THR A 403 18.48 13.55 -13.23
CA THR A 403 18.02 12.40 -14.01
C THR A 403 16.74 11.79 -13.47
N ALA A 404 16.45 11.95 -12.16
CA ALA A 404 15.32 11.29 -11.51
C ALA A 404 13.95 11.64 -12.13
N ILE A 405 13.65 12.93 -12.30
CA ILE A 405 12.36 13.37 -12.87
C ILE A 405 12.24 13.00 -14.36
N PRO A 406 13.23 13.26 -15.22
CA PRO A 406 13.19 12.79 -16.60
C PRO A 406 13.07 11.27 -16.73
N ALA A 407 13.80 10.50 -15.93
CA ALA A 407 13.72 9.04 -15.92
C ALA A 407 12.31 8.56 -15.50
N PHE A 408 11.76 9.17 -14.46
CA PHE A 408 10.41 8.89 -14.00
C PHE A 408 9.36 9.15 -15.09
N VAL A 409 9.41 10.33 -15.71
CA VAL A 409 8.49 10.69 -16.81
C VAL A 409 8.67 9.73 -18.00
N GLY A 410 9.91 9.38 -18.36
CA GLY A 410 10.20 8.44 -19.43
C GLY A 410 9.67 7.03 -19.17
N ILE A 411 9.88 6.50 -17.96
CA ILE A 411 9.36 5.17 -17.55
C ILE A 411 7.83 5.16 -17.56
N MET A 412 7.18 6.18 -16.98
CA MET A 412 5.72 6.26 -16.96
C MET A 412 5.15 6.44 -18.36
N ALA A 413 5.77 7.26 -19.21
CA ALA A 413 5.37 7.41 -20.61
C ALA A 413 5.48 6.09 -21.37
N LEU A 414 6.54 5.33 -21.15
CA LEU A 414 6.72 3.99 -21.75
C LEU A 414 5.64 3.02 -21.27
N VAL A 415 5.37 2.97 -19.97
CA VAL A 415 4.32 2.11 -19.38
C VAL A 415 2.96 2.45 -19.99
N PHE A 416 2.61 3.74 -20.06
CA PHE A 416 1.34 4.17 -20.64
C PHE A 416 1.27 3.89 -22.15
N TYR A 417 2.36 4.13 -22.89
CA TYR A 417 2.41 3.82 -24.31
C TYR A 417 2.20 2.32 -24.59
N LEU A 418 2.90 1.45 -23.85
CA LEU A 418 2.74 0.00 -24.01
C LEU A 418 1.33 -0.46 -23.61
N THR A 419 0.77 0.14 -22.56
CA THR A 419 -0.57 -0.21 -22.06
C THR A 419 -1.67 0.25 -23.03
N PHE A 420 -1.66 1.51 -23.46
CA PHE A 420 -2.78 2.10 -24.17
C PHE A 420 -2.64 2.09 -25.71
N SER A 421 -1.43 1.89 -26.24
CA SER A 421 -1.21 1.95 -27.70
C SER A 421 -0.72 0.65 -28.31
N VAL A 422 -0.09 -0.23 -27.54
CA VAL A 422 0.53 -1.46 -28.09
C VAL A 422 -0.14 -2.71 -27.55
N ILE A 423 0.18 -3.10 -26.31
CA ILE A 423 -0.25 -4.40 -25.76
C ILE A 423 -1.73 -4.36 -25.38
N GLY A 424 -2.13 -3.39 -24.56
CA GLY A 424 -3.50 -3.29 -24.07
C GLY A 424 -4.49 -3.03 -25.20
N ALA A 425 -4.17 -2.10 -26.11
CA ALA A 425 -5.02 -1.83 -27.29
C ALA A 425 -5.12 -3.03 -28.24
N GLY A 426 -4.02 -3.75 -28.48
CA GLY A 426 -4.04 -4.96 -29.31
C GLY A 426 -4.91 -6.05 -28.72
N LEU A 427 -4.78 -6.31 -27.41
CA LEU A 427 -5.62 -7.29 -26.71
C LEU A 427 -7.09 -6.84 -26.60
N GLN A 428 -7.33 -5.53 -26.44
CA GLN A 428 -8.68 -4.96 -26.45
C GLN A 428 -9.35 -5.20 -27.78
N GLY A 429 -8.68 -4.91 -28.91
CA GLY A 429 -9.25 -5.14 -30.25
C GLY A 429 -9.59 -6.60 -30.51
N LEU A 430 -8.78 -7.54 -30.01
CA LEU A 430 -9.10 -8.97 -30.08
C LEU A 430 -10.35 -9.34 -29.27
N LEU A 431 -10.50 -8.78 -28.07
CA LEU A 431 -11.66 -9.01 -27.22
C LEU A 431 -12.92 -8.38 -27.82
N GLU A 432 -12.82 -7.17 -28.36
CA GLU A 432 -13.92 -6.48 -29.06
C GLU A 432 -14.42 -7.28 -30.25
N LEU A 433 -13.53 -7.81 -31.08
CA LEU A 433 -13.90 -8.74 -32.19
C LEU A 433 -14.62 -9.99 -31.66
N GLY A 434 -14.19 -10.51 -30.51
CA GLY A 434 -14.86 -11.66 -29.88
C GLY A 434 -16.27 -11.32 -29.39
N ILE A 435 -16.44 -10.18 -28.74
CA ILE A 435 -17.74 -9.68 -28.24
C ILE A 435 -18.67 -9.38 -29.45
N GLU A 436 -18.18 -8.71 -30.48
CA GLU A 436 -18.94 -8.39 -31.69
C GLU A 436 -19.46 -9.63 -32.36
N ASN A 437 -18.59 -10.64 -32.60
CA ASN A 437 -19.00 -11.90 -33.19
C ASN A 437 -20.05 -12.63 -32.32
N LEU A 438 -19.91 -12.59 -31.00
CA LEU A 438 -20.89 -13.19 -30.10
C LEU A 438 -22.21 -12.42 -30.14
N THR A 439 -22.17 -11.10 -30.22
CA THR A 439 -23.34 -10.21 -30.33
C THR A 439 -24.10 -10.54 -31.62
N ILE A 440 -23.42 -10.65 -32.78
CA ILE A 440 -24.02 -11.02 -34.07
C ILE A 440 -24.65 -12.42 -34.00
N LEU A 441 -24.01 -13.38 -33.35
CA LEU A 441 -24.54 -14.72 -33.19
C LEU A 441 -25.84 -14.73 -32.39
N VAL A 442 -25.86 -13.96 -31.26
CA VAL A 442 -27.06 -13.86 -30.41
C VAL A 442 -28.16 -13.08 -31.10
N ASP A 443 -27.84 -11.99 -31.81
CA ASP A 443 -28.76 -11.20 -32.61
C ASP A 443 -29.49 -12.05 -33.66
N ASN A 444 -28.74 -12.82 -34.42
CA ASN A 444 -29.28 -13.78 -35.40
C ASN A 444 -30.19 -14.85 -34.75
N ALA A 445 -29.80 -15.34 -33.56
CA ALA A 445 -30.60 -16.33 -32.84
C ALA A 445 -31.93 -15.73 -32.33
N LEU A 446 -31.90 -14.54 -31.74
CA LEU A 446 -33.08 -13.84 -31.25
C LEU A 446 -34.03 -13.49 -32.38
N THR A 447 -33.51 -13.05 -33.52
CA THR A 447 -34.28 -12.78 -34.76
C THR A 447 -34.92 -14.08 -35.31
N ALA A 448 -34.18 -15.18 -35.35
CA ALA A 448 -34.70 -16.48 -35.78
C ALA A 448 -35.81 -17.01 -34.86
N TRP A 449 -35.77 -16.71 -33.60
CA TRP A 449 -36.79 -17.11 -32.61
C TRP A 449 -37.98 -16.15 -32.56
N ASN A 450 -38.01 -15.06 -33.36
CA ASN A 450 -39.04 -14.02 -33.36
C ASN A 450 -39.31 -13.47 -31.94
N VAL A 451 -38.26 -13.17 -31.20
CA VAL A 451 -38.36 -12.62 -29.84
C VAL A 451 -38.95 -11.20 -29.92
N ASN A 452 -39.70 -10.80 -28.89
CA ASN A 452 -40.29 -9.46 -28.79
C ASN A 452 -39.21 -8.37 -28.89
N ASP A 453 -39.50 -7.30 -29.66
CA ASP A 453 -38.56 -6.20 -29.95
C ASP A 453 -37.94 -5.57 -28.67
N ALA A 454 -38.73 -5.44 -27.61
CA ALA A 454 -38.24 -4.92 -26.35
C ALA A 454 -37.20 -5.84 -25.69
N VAL A 455 -37.42 -7.15 -25.72
CA VAL A 455 -36.47 -8.13 -25.18
C VAL A 455 -35.25 -8.23 -26.08
N HIS A 456 -35.41 -8.14 -27.40
CA HIS A 456 -34.33 -8.11 -28.36
C HIS A 456 -33.41 -6.91 -28.12
N SER A 457 -33.95 -5.69 -28.03
CA SER A 457 -33.21 -4.47 -27.72
C SER A 457 -32.57 -4.53 -26.34
N LEU A 458 -33.24 -5.06 -25.31
CA LEU A 458 -32.66 -5.24 -23.98
C LEU A 458 -31.40 -6.10 -24.02
N VAL A 459 -31.44 -7.23 -24.77
CA VAL A 459 -30.31 -8.14 -24.84
C VAL A 459 -29.18 -7.52 -25.66
N ILE A 460 -29.45 -7.01 -26.86
CA ILE A 460 -28.41 -6.53 -27.78
C ILE A 460 -27.90 -5.15 -27.33
N ASP A 461 -28.78 -4.16 -27.15
CA ASP A 461 -28.40 -2.78 -26.86
C ASP A 461 -28.12 -2.58 -25.36
N GLY A 462 -28.92 -3.20 -24.49
CA GLY A 462 -28.78 -3.06 -23.06
C GLY A 462 -27.62 -3.90 -22.52
N ILE A 463 -27.57 -5.21 -22.82
CA ILE A 463 -26.59 -6.12 -22.21
C ILE A 463 -25.31 -6.19 -23.04
N PHE A 464 -25.38 -6.61 -24.31
CA PHE A 464 -24.17 -6.84 -25.11
C PHE A 464 -23.43 -5.55 -25.41
N THR A 465 -24.10 -4.50 -25.81
CA THR A 465 -23.46 -3.20 -26.07
C THR A 465 -22.99 -2.54 -24.77
N GLY A 466 -23.82 -2.52 -23.71
CA GLY A 466 -23.50 -1.86 -22.46
C GLY A 466 -22.44 -2.58 -21.63
N VAL A 467 -22.59 -3.90 -21.40
CA VAL A 467 -21.61 -4.69 -20.66
C VAL A 467 -20.38 -4.98 -21.50
N GLY A 468 -20.55 -5.22 -22.80
CA GLY A 468 -19.46 -5.49 -23.74
C GLY A 468 -18.48 -4.33 -23.82
N SER A 469 -18.96 -3.09 -23.88
CA SER A 469 -18.10 -1.90 -23.90
C SER A 469 -17.24 -1.79 -22.65
N VAL A 470 -17.74 -2.17 -21.48
CA VAL A 470 -16.97 -2.16 -20.23
C VAL A 470 -15.99 -3.33 -20.15
N LEU A 471 -16.41 -4.52 -20.61
CA LEU A 471 -15.54 -5.70 -20.66
C LEU A 471 -14.35 -5.50 -21.60
N SER A 472 -14.53 -4.76 -22.68
CA SER A 472 -13.46 -4.49 -23.65
C SER A 472 -12.26 -3.76 -23.02
N PHE A 473 -12.43 -3.06 -21.91
CA PHE A 473 -11.33 -2.41 -21.17
C PHE A 473 -10.55 -3.36 -20.25
N LEU A 474 -11.03 -4.58 -20.00
CA LEU A 474 -10.34 -5.54 -19.12
C LEU A 474 -8.88 -5.79 -19.51
N PRO A 475 -8.52 -6.00 -20.80
CA PRO A 475 -7.14 -6.22 -21.21
C PRO A 475 -6.24 -5.02 -20.92
N ILE A 476 -6.73 -3.81 -21.11
CA ILE A 476 -5.98 -2.57 -20.80
C ILE A 476 -5.71 -2.50 -19.29
N ILE A 477 -6.72 -2.77 -18.46
CA ILE A 477 -6.61 -2.76 -17.01
C ILE A 477 -5.60 -3.80 -16.53
N VAL A 478 -5.69 -5.03 -17.03
CA VAL A 478 -4.75 -6.12 -16.69
C VAL A 478 -3.32 -5.77 -17.11
N THR A 479 -3.14 -5.21 -18.30
CA THR A 479 -1.82 -4.78 -18.80
C THR A 479 -1.24 -3.65 -17.95
N LEU A 480 -2.08 -2.68 -17.54
CA LEU A 480 -1.66 -1.61 -16.65
C LEU A 480 -1.21 -2.16 -15.29
N PHE A 481 -2.00 -3.05 -14.69
CA PHE A 481 -1.65 -3.69 -13.43
C PHE A 481 -0.38 -4.53 -13.53
N PHE A 482 -0.14 -5.19 -14.66
CA PHE A 482 1.10 -5.91 -14.90
C PHE A 482 2.32 -5.00 -14.77
N PHE A 483 2.32 -3.87 -15.47
CA PHE A 483 3.45 -2.93 -15.40
C PHE A 483 3.57 -2.26 -14.03
N LEU A 484 2.46 -1.90 -13.40
CA LEU A 484 2.48 -1.29 -12.06
C LEU A 484 2.98 -2.25 -11.00
N SER A 485 2.54 -3.51 -11.02
CA SER A 485 3.05 -4.57 -10.14
C SER A 485 4.55 -4.78 -10.35
N LEU A 486 4.99 -4.79 -11.61
CA LEU A 486 6.42 -4.89 -11.91
C LEU A 486 7.23 -3.73 -11.32
N LEU A 487 6.73 -2.49 -11.41
CA LEU A 487 7.40 -1.32 -10.83
C LEU A 487 7.37 -1.34 -9.30
N GLU A 488 6.29 -1.83 -8.70
CA GLU A 488 6.13 -1.96 -7.25
C GLU A 488 7.07 -3.04 -6.69
N ASP A 489 6.98 -4.25 -7.22
CA ASP A 489 7.75 -5.40 -6.76
C ASP A 489 9.27 -5.24 -6.99
N THR A 490 9.67 -4.51 -8.04
CA THR A 490 11.09 -4.16 -8.24
C THR A 490 11.61 -3.15 -7.23
N GLY A 491 10.77 -2.48 -6.43
CA GLY A 491 11.15 -1.43 -5.49
C GLY A 491 11.31 -0.04 -6.13
N TYR A 492 10.97 0.12 -7.42
CA TYR A 492 11.06 1.42 -8.11
C TYR A 492 10.06 2.44 -7.53
N MET A 493 8.85 2.00 -7.15
CA MET A 493 7.83 2.90 -6.58
C MET A 493 8.26 3.54 -5.26
N ALA A 494 9.07 2.85 -4.45
CA ALA A 494 9.68 3.44 -3.25
C ALA A 494 10.60 4.62 -3.60
N ARG A 495 11.38 4.50 -4.68
CA ARG A 495 12.25 5.60 -5.18
C ARG A 495 11.44 6.77 -5.70
N VAL A 496 10.35 6.51 -6.40
CA VAL A 496 9.43 7.56 -6.86
C VAL A 496 8.84 8.33 -5.66
N ALA A 497 8.39 7.61 -4.63
CA ALA A 497 7.90 8.22 -3.41
C ALA A 497 8.97 9.10 -2.73
N PHE A 498 10.22 8.62 -2.66
CA PHE A 498 11.37 9.35 -2.14
C PHE A 498 11.65 10.65 -2.93
N VAL A 499 11.64 10.57 -4.26
CA VAL A 499 11.89 11.74 -5.13
C VAL A 499 10.77 12.78 -5.00
N MET A 500 9.52 12.33 -4.87
CA MET A 500 8.33 13.20 -4.92
C MET A 500 7.89 13.74 -3.55
N ASP A 501 8.46 13.28 -2.43
CA ASP A 501 7.99 13.63 -1.08
C ASP A 501 7.97 15.13 -0.83
N LYS A 502 9.05 15.85 -1.16
CA LYS A 502 9.14 17.30 -0.95
C LYS A 502 8.05 18.08 -1.69
N LEU A 503 7.68 17.62 -2.88
CA LEU A 503 6.70 18.29 -3.73
C LEU A 503 5.28 18.04 -3.20
N LEU A 504 4.96 16.80 -2.85
CA LEU A 504 3.65 16.42 -2.32
C LEU A 504 3.40 16.97 -0.92
N ARG A 505 4.43 17.06 -0.08
CA ARG A 505 4.32 17.67 1.25
C ARG A 505 3.88 19.13 1.21
N ARG A 506 4.25 19.90 0.19
CA ARG A 506 3.77 21.28 0.01
C ARG A 506 2.24 21.34 -0.08
N ILE A 507 1.63 20.40 -0.75
CA ILE A 507 0.17 20.29 -0.87
C ILE A 507 -0.47 19.48 0.26
N GLY A 508 0.31 19.05 1.26
CA GLY A 508 -0.18 18.37 2.47
C GLY A 508 -0.28 16.85 2.36
N LEU A 509 0.40 16.22 1.40
CA LEU A 509 0.45 14.77 1.20
C LEU A 509 1.85 14.23 1.43
N SER A 510 1.97 12.95 1.78
CA SER A 510 3.23 12.23 1.83
C SER A 510 3.68 11.79 0.43
N GLY A 511 4.98 11.53 0.25
CA GLY A 511 5.53 11.05 -1.02
C GLY A 511 4.89 9.76 -1.54
N ARG A 512 4.41 8.90 -0.65
CA ARG A 512 3.70 7.65 -1.02
C ARG A 512 2.40 7.91 -1.77
N SER A 513 1.74 9.06 -1.58
CA SER A 513 0.49 9.42 -2.26
C SER A 513 0.63 9.56 -3.77
N ILE A 514 1.88 9.69 -4.30
CA ILE A 514 2.11 9.75 -5.75
C ILE A 514 1.65 8.48 -6.46
N VAL A 515 1.79 7.31 -5.82
CA VAL A 515 1.48 6.01 -6.43
C VAL A 515 0.00 5.89 -6.79
N PRO A 516 -0.97 6.06 -5.86
CA PRO A 516 -2.39 6.09 -6.18
C PRO A 516 -2.76 7.15 -7.23
N MET A 517 -2.15 8.33 -7.16
CA MET A 517 -2.43 9.42 -8.10
C MET A 517 -1.96 9.08 -9.52
N LEU A 518 -0.79 8.46 -9.68
CA LEU A 518 -0.28 8.00 -10.97
C LEU A 518 -1.16 6.91 -11.58
N ILE A 519 -1.58 5.95 -10.77
CA ILE A 519 -2.52 4.92 -11.19
C ILE A 519 -3.84 5.57 -11.67
N GLY A 520 -4.25 6.66 -11.03
CA GLY A 520 -5.41 7.46 -11.41
C GLY A 520 -5.40 8.01 -12.83
N PHE A 521 -4.22 8.28 -13.43
CA PHE A 521 -4.10 8.63 -14.84
C PHE A 521 -4.48 7.49 -15.78
N GLY A 522 -4.30 6.25 -15.35
CA GLY A 522 -4.80 5.09 -16.09
C GLY A 522 -6.29 4.86 -15.83
N CYS A 523 -6.65 4.66 -14.57
CA CYS A 523 -8.03 4.44 -14.14
C CYS A 523 -8.21 4.87 -12.67
N THR A 524 -9.29 5.60 -12.39
CA THR A 524 -9.61 6.08 -11.04
C THR A 524 -9.90 4.93 -10.06
N VAL A 525 -10.53 3.85 -10.51
CA VAL A 525 -10.88 2.69 -9.66
C VAL A 525 -9.66 2.08 -8.99
N PRO A 526 -8.65 1.58 -9.72
CA PRO A 526 -7.43 1.07 -9.12
C PRO A 526 -6.63 2.14 -8.37
N GLY A 527 -6.67 3.41 -8.82
CA GLY A 527 -6.04 4.51 -8.09
C GLY A 527 -6.61 4.67 -6.68
N VAL A 528 -7.93 4.63 -6.54
CA VAL A 528 -8.60 4.67 -5.22
C VAL A 528 -8.24 3.45 -4.38
N MET A 529 -8.21 2.26 -4.96
CA MET A 529 -7.86 1.03 -4.24
C MET A 529 -6.40 1.01 -3.77
N ALA A 530 -5.48 1.51 -4.59
CA ALA A 530 -4.06 1.59 -4.23
C ALA A 530 -3.80 2.52 -3.03
N SER A 531 -4.74 3.42 -2.70
CA SER A 531 -4.61 4.28 -1.52
C SER A 531 -4.61 3.52 -0.18
N ARG A 532 -4.97 2.23 -0.17
CA ARG A 532 -4.90 1.36 1.01
C ARG A 532 -3.48 1.19 1.54
N THR A 533 -2.48 1.35 0.69
CA THR A 533 -1.06 1.27 1.09
C THR A 533 -0.57 2.51 1.85
N LEU A 534 -1.41 3.53 2.01
CA LEU A 534 -1.06 4.74 2.73
C LEU A 534 -1.28 4.55 4.24
N PRO A 535 -0.26 4.81 5.07
CA PRO A 535 -0.30 4.53 6.51
C PRO A 535 -1.22 5.46 7.28
N SER A 536 -1.55 6.64 6.73
CA SER A 536 -2.38 7.65 7.36
C SER A 536 -3.79 7.68 6.76
N GLU A 537 -4.79 7.58 7.62
CA GLU A 537 -6.20 7.74 7.20
C GLU A 537 -6.47 9.13 6.58
N ARG A 538 -5.81 10.17 7.11
CA ARG A 538 -5.86 11.54 6.59
C ARG A 538 -5.33 11.61 5.16
N ASP A 539 -4.10 11.15 4.95
CA ASP A 539 -3.46 11.17 3.63
C ASP A 539 -4.21 10.28 2.63
N ARG A 540 -4.72 9.13 3.10
CA ARG A 540 -5.56 8.23 2.30
C ARG A 540 -6.83 8.92 1.82
N LYS A 541 -7.62 9.52 2.74
CA LYS A 541 -8.86 10.23 2.39
C LYS A 541 -8.59 11.38 1.42
N MET A 542 -7.57 12.18 1.70
CA MET A 542 -7.18 13.30 0.84
C MET A 542 -6.75 12.82 -0.56
N THR A 543 -5.95 11.77 -0.65
CA THR A 543 -5.52 11.17 -1.92
C THR A 543 -6.71 10.63 -2.71
N ILE A 544 -7.64 9.93 -2.08
CA ILE A 544 -8.87 9.42 -2.73
C ILE A 544 -9.69 10.57 -3.33
N LEU A 545 -9.85 11.67 -2.60
CA LEU A 545 -10.61 12.85 -3.09
C LEU A 545 -9.90 13.56 -4.25
N LEU A 546 -8.58 13.49 -4.33
CA LEU A 546 -7.79 14.15 -5.37
C LEU A 546 -7.60 13.28 -6.63
N THR A 547 -7.60 11.95 -6.48
CA THR A 547 -7.38 11.01 -7.60
C THR A 547 -8.32 11.24 -8.80
N PRO A 548 -9.63 11.53 -8.65
CA PRO A 548 -10.52 11.73 -9.80
C PRO A 548 -10.26 13.00 -10.64
N PHE A 549 -9.46 13.96 -10.14
CA PHE A 549 -9.01 15.11 -10.92
C PHE A 549 -7.95 14.71 -11.97
N MET A 550 -7.30 13.56 -11.80
CA MET A 550 -6.40 13.02 -12.80
C MET A 550 -7.20 12.50 -14.00
N SER A 551 -6.70 12.80 -15.20
CA SER A 551 -7.38 12.37 -16.44
C SER A 551 -7.16 10.89 -16.68
N CYS A 552 -8.20 10.07 -16.50
CA CYS A 552 -8.13 8.65 -16.84
C CYS A 552 -8.25 8.42 -18.35
N SER A 553 -7.86 7.22 -18.82
CA SER A 553 -7.90 6.82 -20.24
C SER A 553 -9.28 6.95 -20.87
N ALA A 554 -10.36 6.67 -20.15
CA ALA A 554 -11.73 6.76 -20.64
C ALA A 554 -12.17 8.21 -21.01
N LYS A 555 -11.43 9.24 -20.58
CA LYS A 555 -11.67 10.63 -20.97
C LYS A 555 -11.03 11.00 -22.32
N LEU A 556 -10.02 10.24 -22.77
CA LEU A 556 -9.29 10.51 -24.01
C LEU A 556 -10.18 10.56 -25.26
N PRO A 557 -11.14 9.65 -25.48
CA PRO A 557 -12.05 9.73 -26.63
C PRO A 557 -12.84 11.04 -26.67
N ILE A 558 -13.28 11.55 -25.51
CA ILE A 558 -13.98 12.83 -25.39
C ILE A 558 -13.05 13.97 -25.83
N TYR A 559 -11.82 14.00 -25.31
CA TYR A 559 -10.84 15.03 -25.67
C TYR A 559 -10.52 15.01 -27.16
N SER A 560 -10.33 13.81 -27.73
CA SER A 560 -10.03 13.65 -29.15
C SER A 560 -11.20 14.14 -30.01
N LEU A 561 -12.44 13.72 -29.74
CA LEU A 561 -13.63 14.14 -30.49
C LEU A 561 -13.73 15.68 -30.51
N PHE A 562 -13.69 16.31 -29.35
CA PHE A 562 -13.87 17.76 -29.26
C PHE A 562 -12.66 18.55 -29.78
N ALA A 563 -11.43 18.08 -29.53
CA ALA A 563 -10.23 18.74 -30.00
C ALA A 563 -10.14 18.73 -31.53
N VAL A 564 -10.45 17.61 -32.16
CA VAL A 564 -10.45 17.48 -33.63
C VAL A 564 -11.61 18.23 -34.29
N THR A 565 -12.81 18.21 -33.67
CA THR A 565 -14.00 18.86 -34.22
C THR A 565 -13.96 20.39 -34.09
N PHE A 566 -13.53 20.93 -32.94
CA PHE A 566 -13.62 22.36 -32.66
C PHE A 566 -12.29 23.12 -32.70
N PHE A 567 -11.15 22.41 -32.55
CA PHE A 567 -9.82 23.00 -32.47
C PHE A 567 -8.81 22.20 -33.31
N PRO A 568 -9.05 21.93 -34.62
CA PRO A 568 -8.23 21.01 -35.42
C PRO A 568 -6.77 21.40 -35.50
N GLU A 569 -6.48 22.72 -35.60
CA GLU A 569 -5.11 23.22 -35.67
C GLU A 569 -4.32 23.08 -34.36
N TYR A 570 -5.01 23.07 -33.23
CA TYR A 570 -4.43 23.03 -31.89
C TYR A 570 -4.82 21.76 -31.08
N ALA A 571 -5.33 20.74 -31.75
CA ALA A 571 -5.89 19.56 -31.09
C ALA A 571 -4.92 18.92 -30.07
N ALA A 572 -3.67 18.73 -30.44
CA ALA A 572 -2.65 18.19 -29.54
C ALA A 572 -2.38 19.10 -28.33
N LEU A 573 -2.33 20.42 -28.54
CA LEU A 573 -2.12 21.40 -27.48
C LEU A 573 -3.31 21.43 -26.50
N VAL A 574 -4.53 21.36 -27.01
CA VAL A 574 -5.76 21.30 -26.20
C VAL A 574 -5.76 20.04 -25.34
N MET A 575 -5.44 18.89 -25.91
CA MET A 575 -5.36 17.62 -25.16
C MET A 575 -4.33 17.68 -24.03
N VAL A 576 -3.11 18.15 -24.31
CA VAL A 576 -2.07 18.31 -23.30
C VAL A 576 -2.48 19.35 -22.25
N GLY A 577 -3.08 20.47 -22.69
CA GLY A 577 -3.60 21.52 -21.81
C GLY A 577 -4.66 21.02 -20.82
N LEU A 578 -5.56 20.11 -21.25
CA LEU A 578 -6.56 19.50 -20.37
C LEU A 578 -5.92 18.61 -19.28
N TYR A 579 -4.87 17.85 -19.60
CA TYR A 579 -4.13 17.10 -18.59
C TYR A 579 -3.50 18.02 -17.54
N PHE A 580 -2.82 19.08 -17.97
CA PHE A 580 -2.26 20.06 -17.04
C PHE A 580 -3.32 20.80 -16.24
N LEU A 581 -4.46 21.15 -16.85
CA LEU A 581 -5.57 21.78 -16.15
C LEU A 581 -6.12 20.88 -15.03
N GLY A 582 -6.31 19.59 -15.30
CA GLY A 582 -6.73 18.62 -14.27
C GLY A 582 -5.77 18.57 -13.08
N ILE A 583 -4.46 18.53 -13.35
CA ILE A 583 -3.43 18.55 -12.31
C ILE A 583 -3.47 19.86 -11.52
N LEU A 584 -3.56 21.01 -12.19
CA LEU A 584 -3.61 22.33 -11.53
C LEU A 584 -4.84 22.49 -10.64
N VAL A 585 -6.01 22.07 -11.12
CA VAL A 585 -7.25 22.08 -10.32
C VAL A 585 -7.12 21.12 -9.13
N GLY A 586 -6.53 19.94 -9.34
CA GLY A 586 -6.21 18.99 -8.27
C GLY A 586 -5.30 19.58 -7.20
N ILE A 587 -4.25 20.31 -7.60
CA ILE A 587 -3.33 21.00 -6.67
C ILE A 587 -4.08 22.11 -5.91
N GLY A 588 -4.90 22.94 -6.60
CA GLY A 588 -5.71 23.97 -5.97
C GLY A 588 -6.67 23.36 -4.94
N MET A 589 -7.30 22.24 -5.30
CA MET A 589 -8.20 21.51 -4.40
C MET A 589 -7.44 20.92 -3.21
N ALA A 590 -6.22 20.43 -3.40
CA ALA A 590 -5.36 19.94 -2.32
C ALA A 590 -5.04 21.03 -1.29
N PHE A 591 -4.72 22.26 -1.74
CA PHE A 591 -4.53 23.40 -0.84
C PHE A 591 -5.81 23.75 -0.07
N LEU A 592 -6.97 23.73 -0.74
CA LEU A 592 -8.26 23.98 -0.10
C LEU A 592 -8.55 22.94 0.98
N LEU A 593 -8.40 21.66 0.66
CA LEU A 593 -8.63 20.54 1.58
C LEU A 593 -7.66 20.56 2.77
N LYS A 594 -6.39 20.87 2.53
CA LYS A 594 -5.38 21.03 3.60
C LYS A 594 -5.73 22.15 4.57
N GLY A 595 -6.26 23.26 4.08
CA GLY A 595 -6.63 24.42 4.89
C GLY A 595 -7.95 24.26 5.65
N THR A 596 -8.84 23.38 5.20
CA THR A 596 -10.22 23.25 5.71
C THR A 596 -10.46 21.94 6.45
N LEU A 597 -10.55 20.83 5.72
CA LEU A 597 -11.01 19.52 6.21
C LEU A 597 -9.87 18.69 6.81
N PHE A 598 -8.68 18.75 6.22
CA PHE A 598 -7.52 17.91 6.57
C PHE A 598 -6.38 18.74 7.14
N LYS A 599 -6.65 19.46 8.24
CA LYS A 599 -5.64 20.24 8.97
C LYS A 599 -4.57 19.31 9.56
N GLY A 600 -3.34 19.80 9.65
CA GLY A 600 -2.18 19.07 10.18
C GLY A 600 -1.12 18.80 9.12
N GLU A 601 0.01 18.27 9.54
CA GLU A 601 1.14 17.93 8.67
C GLU A 601 0.97 16.54 8.07
N ALA A 602 1.61 16.32 6.91
CA ALA A 602 1.72 14.99 6.31
C ALA A 602 2.51 14.06 7.25
N VAL A 603 2.11 12.80 7.31
CA VAL A 603 2.80 11.80 8.12
C VAL A 603 4.29 11.80 7.80
N PRO A 604 5.17 11.70 8.80
CA PRO A 604 6.60 11.59 8.60
C PRO A 604 6.96 10.52 7.58
N PHE A 605 7.92 10.83 6.72
CA PHE A 605 8.36 9.94 5.68
C PHE A 605 9.62 9.20 6.17
N VAL A 606 9.41 8.11 6.87
CA VAL A 606 10.47 7.17 7.25
C VAL A 606 10.23 5.90 6.47
N MET A 607 11.15 5.57 5.58
CA MET A 607 10.98 4.43 4.67
C MET A 607 12.33 3.80 4.36
N GLU A 608 12.35 2.48 4.32
CA GLU A 608 13.47 1.71 3.78
C GLU A 608 13.41 1.70 2.25
N LEU A 609 14.56 1.80 1.59
CA LEU A 609 14.69 1.61 0.15
C LEU A 609 15.11 0.16 -0.12
N PRO A 610 14.19 -0.73 -0.53
CA PRO A 610 14.50 -2.14 -0.75
C PRO A 610 15.46 -2.29 -1.95
N ASN A 611 16.30 -3.34 -1.94
CA ASN A 611 17.11 -3.69 -3.09
C ASN A 611 16.24 -4.02 -4.31
N TYR A 612 16.71 -3.68 -5.52
CA TYR A 612 16.00 -4.04 -6.75
C TYR A 612 16.02 -5.55 -6.96
N ARG A 613 14.82 -6.13 -6.98
CA ARG A 613 14.59 -7.55 -7.25
C ARG A 613 13.59 -7.74 -8.38
N LEU A 614 13.76 -8.79 -9.16
CA LEU A 614 12.76 -9.16 -10.17
C LEU A 614 11.67 -10.00 -9.48
N PRO A 615 10.39 -9.67 -9.70
CA PRO A 615 9.29 -10.44 -9.12
C PRO A 615 9.20 -11.83 -9.74
N GLY A 616 8.71 -12.79 -8.97
CA GLY A 616 8.40 -14.12 -9.47
C GLY A 616 7.20 -14.10 -10.42
N LEU A 617 7.34 -14.67 -11.62
CA LEU A 617 6.28 -14.70 -12.63
C LEU A 617 4.97 -15.30 -12.11
N LYS A 618 5.03 -16.30 -11.25
CA LYS A 618 3.85 -16.94 -10.66
C LYS A 618 3.08 -15.97 -9.75
N ASN A 619 3.78 -15.20 -8.94
CA ASN A 619 3.17 -14.23 -8.04
C ASN A 619 2.50 -13.09 -8.83
N VAL A 620 3.17 -12.60 -9.88
CA VAL A 620 2.60 -11.58 -10.77
C VAL A 620 1.34 -12.11 -11.45
N ALA A 621 1.37 -13.33 -12.00
CA ALA A 621 0.21 -13.94 -12.64
C ALA A 621 -0.98 -14.13 -11.68
N GLN A 622 -0.72 -14.54 -10.43
CA GLN A 622 -1.75 -14.68 -9.41
C GLN A 622 -2.36 -13.32 -9.05
N LEU A 623 -1.54 -12.28 -8.84
CA LEU A 623 -2.01 -10.93 -8.55
C LEU A 623 -2.85 -10.38 -9.71
N LEU A 624 -2.42 -10.58 -10.95
CA LEU A 624 -3.19 -10.17 -12.13
C LEU A 624 -4.55 -10.86 -12.21
N TRP A 625 -4.59 -12.16 -11.89
CA TRP A 625 -5.85 -12.90 -11.85
C TRP A 625 -6.80 -12.37 -10.76
N GLU A 626 -6.29 -12.10 -9.55
CA GLU A 626 -7.07 -11.51 -8.47
C GLU A 626 -7.66 -10.16 -8.89
N LYS A 627 -6.86 -9.28 -9.51
CA LYS A 627 -7.31 -7.97 -9.99
C LYS A 627 -8.32 -8.07 -11.15
N ALA A 628 -8.09 -9.00 -12.08
CA ALA A 628 -9.02 -9.26 -13.17
C ALA A 628 -10.38 -9.77 -12.66
N ARG A 629 -10.34 -10.71 -11.71
CA ARG A 629 -11.55 -11.25 -11.07
C ARG A 629 -12.33 -10.17 -10.31
N ASP A 630 -11.66 -9.36 -9.50
CA ASP A 630 -12.26 -8.24 -8.78
C ASP A 630 -12.95 -7.25 -9.74
N PHE A 631 -12.34 -6.98 -10.90
CA PHE A 631 -12.94 -6.12 -11.92
C PHE A 631 -14.17 -6.76 -12.55
N LEU A 632 -14.09 -8.04 -12.90
CA LEU A 632 -15.21 -8.79 -13.49
C LEU A 632 -16.41 -8.85 -12.55
N GLU A 633 -16.20 -9.17 -11.25
CA GLU A 633 -17.28 -9.22 -10.27
C GLU A 633 -17.99 -7.86 -10.14
N ARG A 634 -17.26 -6.74 -10.21
CA ARG A 634 -17.85 -5.39 -10.19
C ARG A 634 -18.55 -5.04 -11.49
N ALA A 635 -17.99 -5.43 -12.63
CA ALA A 635 -18.62 -5.21 -13.93
C ALA A 635 -19.96 -5.92 -13.99
N PHE A 636 -20.04 -7.16 -13.55
CA PHE A 636 -21.29 -7.93 -13.57
C PHE A 636 -22.30 -7.55 -12.48
N THR A 637 -21.89 -6.90 -11.39
CA THR A 637 -22.84 -6.49 -10.33
C THR A 637 -23.34 -5.07 -10.52
N VAL A 638 -22.43 -4.08 -10.42
CA VAL A 638 -22.82 -2.66 -10.39
C VAL A 638 -23.10 -2.12 -11.78
N ILE A 639 -22.21 -2.43 -12.75
CA ILE A 639 -22.31 -1.83 -14.09
C ILE A 639 -23.46 -2.46 -14.86
N PHE A 640 -23.61 -3.78 -14.79
CA PHE A 640 -24.71 -4.50 -15.42
C PHE A 640 -26.08 -3.96 -15.00
N LEU A 641 -26.33 -3.83 -13.67
CA LEU A 641 -27.59 -3.27 -13.17
C LEU A 641 -27.81 -1.84 -13.66
N ALA A 642 -26.77 -1.05 -13.60
CA ALA A 642 -26.85 0.36 -14.00
C ALA A 642 -27.09 0.50 -15.52
N THR A 643 -26.51 -0.40 -16.35
CA THR A 643 -26.73 -0.40 -17.80
C THR A 643 -28.18 -0.73 -18.15
N ILE A 644 -28.79 -1.71 -17.49
CA ILE A 644 -30.22 -2.03 -17.66
C ILE A 644 -31.10 -0.83 -17.30
N ILE A 645 -30.81 -0.15 -16.19
CA ILE A 645 -31.57 1.03 -15.77
C ILE A 645 -31.48 2.14 -16.82
N ILE A 646 -30.29 2.43 -17.33
CA ILE A 646 -30.11 3.47 -18.37
C ILE A 646 -30.78 3.07 -19.67
N TRP A 647 -30.60 1.80 -20.11
CA TRP A 647 -31.29 1.30 -21.29
C TRP A 647 -32.82 1.49 -21.17
N PHE A 648 -33.41 1.12 -20.01
CA PHE A 648 -34.82 1.34 -19.73
C PHE A 648 -35.22 2.82 -19.84
N LEU A 649 -34.47 3.71 -19.23
CA LEU A 649 -34.71 5.15 -19.25
C LEU A 649 -34.55 5.76 -20.66
N GLN A 650 -33.73 5.17 -21.52
CA GLN A 650 -33.50 5.65 -22.89
C GLN A 650 -34.55 5.18 -23.88
N ASN A 651 -35.13 3.99 -23.67
CA ASN A 651 -36.01 3.35 -24.67
C ASN A 651 -37.50 3.40 -24.30
N PHE A 652 -37.85 3.85 -23.08
CA PHE A 652 -39.26 3.94 -22.66
C PHE A 652 -39.66 5.34 -22.37
N ASP A 653 -40.94 5.63 -22.70
CA ASP A 653 -41.66 6.85 -22.28
C ASP A 653 -42.36 6.69 -20.92
N PHE A 654 -43.03 7.74 -20.41
CA PHE A 654 -43.77 7.65 -19.14
C PHE A 654 -45.02 6.75 -19.19
N GLN A 655 -45.45 6.34 -20.40
CA GLN A 655 -46.56 5.40 -20.57
C GLN A 655 -46.04 3.94 -20.61
N LEU A 656 -44.74 3.74 -20.40
CA LEU A 656 -44.05 2.43 -20.51
C LEU A 656 -44.14 1.82 -21.90
N SER A 657 -44.27 2.64 -22.95
CA SER A 657 -44.21 2.26 -24.33
C SER A 657 -42.79 2.39 -24.88
N LEU A 658 -42.38 1.49 -25.74
CA LEU A 658 -41.08 1.56 -26.43
C LEU A 658 -41.14 2.75 -27.39
N THR A 659 -40.25 3.72 -27.25
CA THR A 659 -40.21 4.90 -28.12
C THR A 659 -39.14 4.81 -29.15
N ALA A 660 -39.47 5.16 -30.41
CA ALA A 660 -38.53 5.25 -31.50
C ALA A 660 -37.79 6.60 -31.55
N ASP A 661 -38.32 7.63 -30.89
CA ASP A 661 -37.73 8.98 -30.80
C ASP A 661 -37.03 9.14 -29.46
N PRO A 662 -35.71 9.28 -29.42
CA PRO A 662 -34.95 9.51 -28.18
C PRO A 662 -35.43 10.73 -27.36
N GLN A 663 -36.10 11.68 -28.01
CA GLN A 663 -36.61 12.91 -27.34
C GLN A 663 -37.80 12.64 -26.41
N GLU A 664 -38.58 11.60 -26.70
CA GLU A 664 -39.74 11.22 -25.90
C GLU A 664 -39.37 10.31 -24.70
N SER A 665 -38.12 9.88 -24.62
CA SER A 665 -37.66 8.98 -23.56
C SER A 665 -37.68 9.65 -22.17
N ILE A 666 -37.83 8.80 -21.14
CA ILE A 666 -37.75 9.24 -19.72
C ILE A 666 -36.41 9.92 -19.46
N LEU A 667 -35.33 9.43 -20.04
CA LEU A 667 -33.99 10.00 -19.85
C LEU A 667 -33.90 11.41 -20.47
N ALA A 668 -34.47 11.63 -21.66
CA ALA A 668 -34.49 12.94 -22.30
C ALA A 668 -35.29 13.95 -21.48
N TRP A 669 -36.40 13.53 -20.86
CA TRP A 669 -37.18 14.37 -19.95
C TRP A 669 -36.36 14.77 -18.72
N ILE A 670 -35.68 13.82 -18.06
CA ILE A 670 -34.78 14.11 -16.92
C ILE A 670 -33.66 15.08 -17.36
N ALA A 671 -33.07 14.83 -18.52
CA ALA A 671 -32.01 15.66 -19.08
C ALA A 671 -32.49 17.08 -19.40
N SER A 672 -33.70 17.23 -19.91
CA SER A 672 -34.33 18.54 -20.17
C SER A 672 -34.56 19.33 -18.89
N GLY A 673 -34.89 18.66 -17.77
CA GLY A 673 -34.99 19.28 -16.44
C GLY A 673 -33.63 19.76 -15.88
N ILE A 674 -32.55 19.12 -16.26
CA ILE A 674 -31.17 19.46 -15.83
C ILE A 674 -30.51 20.47 -16.78
N ALA A 675 -30.86 20.48 -18.06
CA ALA A 675 -30.30 21.36 -19.10
C ALA A 675 -30.19 22.85 -18.72
N PRO A 676 -31.19 23.46 -18.04
CA PRO A 676 -31.10 24.85 -17.60
C PRO A 676 -29.90 25.16 -16.69
N LEU A 677 -29.44 24.19 -15.93
CA LEU A 677 -28.25 24.33 -15.08
C LEU A 677 -26.98 24.60 -15.90
N PHE A 678 -26.94 24.11 -17.13
CA PHE A 678 -25.81 24.25 -18.05
C PHE A 678 -25.97 25.43 -19.04
N ALA A 679 -27.11 26.10 -19.06
CA ALA A 679 -27.36 27.27 -19.90
C ALA A 679 -26.33 28.41 -19.68
N PRO A 680 -25.93 28.75 -18.42
CA PRO A 680 -24.89 29.76 -18.18
C PRO A 680 -23.52 29.37 -18.77
N LEU A 681 -23.27 28.07 -18.94
CA LEU A 681 -22.03 27.53 -19.49
C LEU A 681 -22.01 27.50 -21.02
N GLY A 682 -23.19 27.77 -21.65
CA GLY A 682 -23.35 27.83 -23.11
C GLY A 682 -23.69 26.50 -23.78
N PHE A 683 -23.97 25.42 -23.01
CA PHE A 683 -24.36 24.10 -23.54
C PHE A 683 -25.63 23.54 -22.84
N GLY A 684 -26.64 24.39 -22.58
CA GLY A 684 -27.91 24.01 -21.98
C GLY A 684 -28.86 23.26 -22.93
N ASP A 685 -28.37 22.26 -23.64
CA ASP A 685 -29.12 21.37 -24.54
C ASP A 685 -29.41 20.04 -23.82
N TRP A 686 -30.64 19.53 -23.98
CA TRP A 686 -31.03 18.24 -23.41
C TRP A 686 -30.15 17.07 -23.93
N ARG A 687 -29.67 17.11 -25.20
CA ARG A 687 -28.79 16.11 -25.81
C ARG A 687 -27.47 16.06 -25.09
N VAL A 688 -26.88 17.22 -24.81
CA VAL A 688 -25.61 17.29 -24.04
C VAL A 688 -25.85 16.80 -22.60
N SER A 689 -26.95 17.18 -21.99
CA SER A 689 -27.30 16.73 -20.64
C SER A 689 -27.50 15.20 -20.58
N THR A 690 -28.17 14.61 -21.59
CA THR A 690 -28.30 13.16 -21.74
C THR A 690 -26.92 12.50 -21.82
N ALA A 691 -26.02 13.04 -22.66
CA ALA A 691 -24.65 12.51 -22.78
C ALA A 691 -23.85 12.61 -21.48
N LEU A 692 -24.05 13.67 -20.69
CA LEU A 692 -23.40 13.80 -19.37
C LEU A 692 -23.93 12.80 -18.35
N ILE A 693 -25.25 12.48 -18.39
CA ILE A 693 -25.85 11.45 -17.52
C ILE A 693 -25.33 10.07 -17.91
N THR A 694 -25.32 9.71 -19.19
CA THR A 694 -24.75 8.42 -19.64
C THR A 694 -23.27 8.32 -19.37
N GLY A 695 -22.52 9.42 -19.48
CA GLY A 695 -21.12 9.54 -19.12
C GLY A 695 -20.81 9.40 -17.61
N PHE A 696 -21.81 9.46 -16.74
CA PHE A 696 -21.66 9.04 -15.35
C PHE A 696 -21.55 7.51 -15.21
N MET A 697 -22.18 6.76 -16.11
CA MET A 697 -22.03 5.31 -16.15
C MET A 697 -20.62 4.92 -16.58
N ALA A 698 -20.26 5.33 -17.79
CA ALA A 698 -18.96 5.12 -18.39
C ALA A 698 -18.60 6.37 -19.22
N LYS A 699 -17.40 6.92 -19.01
CA LYS A 699 -17.02 8.21 -19.60
C LYS A 699 -17.05 8.22 -21.14
N GLU A 700 -16.66 7.13 -21.75
CA GLU A 700 -16.69 6.94 -23.20
C GLU A 700 -18.11 7.03 -23.79
N SER A 701 -19.15 6.72 -23.02
CA SER A 701 -20.55 6.82 -23.44
C SER A 701 -20.96 8.25 -23.77
N VAL A 702 -20.26 9.26 -23.30
CA VAL A 702 -20.47 10.67 -23.72
C VAL A 702 -20.33 10.80 -25.23
N VAL A 703 -19.28 10.22 -25.80
CA VAL A 703 -18.97 10.28 -27.23
C VAL A 703 -20.06 9.57 -28.04
N SER A 704 -20.36 8.32 -27.67
CA SER A 704 -21.38 7.52 -28.36
C SER A 704 -22.74 8.19 -28.32
N THR A 705 -23.17 8.68 -27.15
CA THR A 705 -24.47 9.36 -27.00
C THR A 705 -24.53 10.66 -27.82
N LEU A 706 -23.49 11.50 -27.80
CA LEU A 706 -23.45 12.70 -28.62
C LEU A 706 -23.50 12.38 -30.12
N THR A 707 -22.76 11.37 -30.58
CA THR A 707 -22.75 10.96 -31.98
C THR A 707 -24.10 10.43 -32.42
N ILE A 708 -24.79 9.66 -31.59
CA ILE A 708 -26.15 9.16 -31.88
C ILE A 708 -27.16 10.33 -31.94
N LEU A 709 -27.16 11.20 -30.93
CA LEU A 709 -28.17 12.27 -30.80
C LEU A 709 -28.00 13.43 -31.81
N TYR A 710 -26.77 13.67 -32.28
CA TYR A 710 -26.48 14.68 -33.31
C TYR A 710 -26.31 14.07 -34.71
N GLY A 711 -26.19 12.74 -34.82
CA GLY A 711 -26.06 11.99 -36.07
C GLY A 711 -24.64 11.93 -36.64
N SER A 712 -23.83 12.94 -36.40
CA SER A 712 -22.40 12.96 -36.81
C SER A 712 -21.58 13.99 -36.03
N SER A 713 -20.25 13.86 -36.04
CA SER A 713 -19.34 14.85 -35.48
C SER A 713 -19.41 16.22 -36.17
N ALA A 714 -19.69 16.24 -37.48
CA ALA A 714 -19.91 17.48 -38.23
C ALA A 714 -21.19 18.19 -37.80
N ALA A 715 -22.29 17.48 -37.58
CA ALA A 715 -23.53 18.05 -37.05
C ALA A 715 -23.35 18.56 -35.61
N LEU A 716 -22.57 17.86 -34.77
CA LEU A 716 -22.18 18.35 -33.44
C LEU A 716 -21.40 19.65 -33.54
N GLY A 717 -20.45 19.75 -34.49
CA GLY A 717 -19.67 20.97 -34.74
C GLY A 717 -20.48 22.14 -35.25
N ALA A 718 -21.61 21.89 -35.96
CA ALA A 718 -22.53 22.91 -36.42
C ALA A 718 -23.51 23.37 -35.29
N ALA A 719 -23.87 22.49 -34.37
CA ALA A 719 -24.80 22.76 -33.29
C ALA A 719 -24.17 23.47 -32.09
N LEU A 720 -22.90 23.23 -31.80
CA LEU A 720 -22.16 23.83 -30.69
C LEU A 720 -21.09 24.81 -31.21
N SER A 721 -21.04 26.02 -30.65
CA SER A 721 -19.92 26.93 -30.96
C SER A 721 -18.65 26.52 -30.24
N PRO A 722 -17.43 26.84 -30.77
CA PRO A 722 -16.17 26.60 -30.05
C PRO A 722 -16.17 27.18 -28.63
N ALA A 723 -16.78 28.35 -28.46
CA ALA A 723 -16.97 29.01 -27.16
C ALA A 723 -17.89 28.24 -26.19
N ALA A 724 -18.73 27.31 -26.66
CA ALA A 724 -19.55 26.40 -25.85
C ALA A 724 -18.82 25.04 -25.67
N ALA A 725 -18.05 24.62 -26.66
CA ALA A 725 -17.32 23.35 -26.62
C ALA A 725 -16.18 23.37 -25.59
N ALA A 726 -15.44 24.47 -25.43
CA ALA A 726 -14.35 24.58 -24.46
C ALA A 726 -14.81 24.40 -23.01
N PRO A 727 -15.86 25.10 -22.49
CA PRO A 727 -16.39 24.84 -21.15
C PRO A 727 -16.95 23.42 -20.99
N LEU A 728 -17.58 22.86 -22.03
CA LEU A 728 -18.07 21.47 -21.98
C LEU A 728 -16.92 20.47 -21.81
N LEU A 729 -15.80 20.66 -22.53
CA LEU A 729 -14.60 19.87 -22.36
C LEU A 729 -14.06 19.92 -20.94
N VAL A 730 -13.97 21.12 -20.36
CA VAL A 730 -13.48 21.29 -18.98
C VAL A 730 -14.48 20.71 -17.99
N PHE A 731 -15.75 20.80 -18.23
CA PHE A 731 -16.76 20.14 -17.41
C PHE A 731 -16.60 18.62 -17.48
N CYS A 732 -16.46 18.03 -18.68
CA CYS A 732 -16.24 16.60 -18.86
C CYS A 732 -14.92 16.11 -18.19
N LEU A 733 -13.89 16.97 -18.16
CA LEU A 733 -12.64 16.67 -17.45
C LEU A 733 -12.85 16.51 -15.94
N LEU A 734 -13.60 17.43 -15.32
CA LEU A 734 -13.61 17.62 -13.86
C LEU A 734 -14.83 17.03 -13.15
N TYR A 735 -15.99 16.84 -13.86
CA TYR A 735 -17.19 16.35 -13.21
C TYR A 735 -17.04 14.91 -12.71
N THR A 736 -18.00 14.48 -11.88
CA THR A 736 -17.98 13.18 -11.18
C THR A 736 -17.37 12.03 -11.99
N PRO A 737 -16.55 11.17 -11.40
CA PRO A 737 -16.01 10.00 -12.09
C PRO A 737 -17.12 8.99 -12.41
N CYS A 738 -16.80 7.92 -13.14
CA CYS A 738 -17.77 6.86 -13.47
C CYS A 738 -18.31 6.17 -12.20
N ILE A 739 -19.47 5.52 -12.32
CA ILE A 739 -20.16 4.86 -11.21
C ILE A 739 -19.28 3.83 -10.51
N ALA A 740 -18.42 3.12 -11.26
CA ALA A 740 -17.46 2.16 -10.71
C ALA A 740 -16.45 2.83 -9.77
N ALA A 741 -15.99 4.05 -10.09
CA ALA A 741 -15.09 4.81 -9.23
C ALA A 741 -15.82 5.31 -7.97
N VAL A 742 -17.05 5.79 -8.11
CA VAL A 742 -17.89 6.20 -6.97
C VAL A 742 -18.16 5.01 -6.03
N ALA A 743 -18.45 3.83 -6.58
CA ALA A 743 -18.63 2.60 -5.80
C ALA A 743 -17.35 2.21 -5.05
N SER A 744 -16.17 2.38 -5.68
CA SER A 744 -14.88 2.14 -5.03
C SER A 744 -14.64 3.11 -3.89
N VAL A 745 -14.92 4.40 -4.07
CA VAL A 745 -14.81 5.41 -3.00
C VAL A 745 -15.80 5.11 -1.88
N LYS A 746 -17.04 4.69 -2.19
CA LYS A 746 -18.02 4.26 -1.17
C LYS A 746 -17.50 3.11 -0.34
N ARG A 747 -16.81 2.15 -0.94
CA ARG A 747 -16.19 1.00 -0.24
C ARG A 747 -15.03 1.43 0.66
N GLU A 748 -14.19 2.37 0.20
CA GLU A 748 -12.99 2.82 0.93
C GLU A 748 -13.26 3.85 2.03
N MET A 749 -14.23 4.74 1.83
CA MET A 749 -14.48 5.88 2.72
C MET A 749 -15.92 5.94 3.26
N GLY A 750 -16.80 5.06 2.79
CA GLY A 750 -18.21 5.08 3.14
C GLY A 750 -19.08 6.01 2.26
N GLY A 751 -20.42 5.83 2.36
CA GLY A 751 -21.36 6.51 1.49
C GLY A 751 -21.36 8.04 1.62
N ARG A 752 -21.19 8.57 2.83
CA ARG A 752 -21.14 10.03 3.08
C ARG A 752 -20.01 10.71 2.29
N TRP A 753 -18.81 10.13 2.32
CA TRP A 753 -17.66 10.69 1.61
C TRP A 753 -17.78 10.53 0.09
N ALA A 754 -18.37 9.44 -0.39
CA ALA A 754 -18.66 9.26 -1.81
C ALA A 754 -19.61 10.35 -2.32
N THR A 755 -20.68 10.67 -1.57
CA THR A 755 -21.60 11.77 -1.90
C THR A 755 -20.89 13.13 -1.88
N VAL A 756 -20.10 13.40 -0.84
CA VAL A 756 -19.30 14.64 -0.75
C VAL A 756 -18.37 14.78 -1.96
N MET A 757 -17.70 13.70 -2.37
CA MET A 757 -16.84 13.69 -3.55
C MET A 757 -17.61 14.05 -4.82
N VAL A 758 -18.75 13.39 -5.08
CA VAL A 758 -19.57 13.62 -6.28
C VAL A 758 -20.03 15.07 -6.33
N VAL A 759 -20.61 15.57 -5.25
CA VAL A 759 -21.10 16.96 -5.17
C VAL A 759 -19.95 17.95 -5.36
N ASN A 760 -18.85 17.75 -4.66
CA ASN A 760 -17.68 18.62 -4.76
C ASN A 760 -17.13 18.69 -6.19
N GLN A 761 -17.01 17.54 -6.87
CA GLN A 761 -16.51 17.50 -8.24
C GLN A 761 -17.46 18.17 -9.24
N CYS A 762 -18.78 17.96 -9.10
CA CYS A 762 -19.75 18.64 -9.93
C CYS A 762 -19.71 20.18 -9.73
N VAL A 763 -19.55 20.63 -8.49
CA VAL A 763 -19.43 22.07 -8.19
C VAL A 763 -18.15 22.65 -8.77
N VAL A 764 -17.01 21.98 -8.55
CA VAL A 764 -15.70 22.42 -9.09
C VAL A 764 -15.73 22.43 -10.62
N ALA A 765 -16.30 21.41 -11.25
CA ALA A 765 -16.44 21.31 -12.70
C ALA A 765 -17.29 22.44 -13.26
N TRP A 766 -18.40 22.75 -12.60
CA TRP A 766 -19.29 23.84 -13.01
C TRP A 766 -18.62 25.20 -12.90
N LEU A 767 -17.93 25.48 -11.78
CA LEU A 767 -17.21 26.74 -11.57
C LEU A 767 -16.05 26.89 -12.55
N ALA A 768 -15.26 25.83 -12.76
CA ALA A 768 -14.17 25.86 -13.72
C ALA A 768 -14.68 26.06 -15.16
N ALA A 769 -15.74 25.37 -15.55
CA ALA A 769 -16.39 25.54 -16.85
C ALA A 769 -16.94 26.97 -17.04
N LEU A 770 -17.49 27.58 -15.99
CA LEU A 770 -17.97 28.97 -16.03
C LEU A 770 -16.81 29.94 -16.28
N VAL A 771 -15.69 29.78 -15.58
CA VAL A 771 -14.48 30.61 -15.82
C VAL A 771 -14.00 30.46 -17.26
N VAL A 772 -13.92 29.20 -17.75
CA VAL A 772 -13.52 28.93 -19.14
C VAL A 772 -14.52 29.52 -20.14
N ARG A 773 -15.82 29.52 -19.83
CA ARG A 773 -16.81 30.17 -20.66
C ARG A 773 -16.56 31.66 -20.83
N PHE A 774 -16.29 32.37 -19.73
CA PHE A 774 -15.95 33.79 -19.79
C PHE A 774 -14.70 34.08 -20.62
N LEU A 775 -13.65 33.25 -20.42
CA LEU A 775 -12.43 33.37 -21.20
C LEU A 775 -12.62 33.02 -22.69
N ALA A 776 -13.40 31.99 -22.98
CA ALA A 776 -13.68 31.59 -24.36
C ALA A 776 -14.48 32.63 -25.13
N VAL A 777 -15.50 33.27 -24.50
CA VAL A 777 -16.27 34.35 -25.12
C VAL A 777 -15.40 35.60 -25.34
N ALA A 778 -14.36 35.82 -24.54
CA ALA A 778 -13.46 36.97 -24.70
C ALA A 778 -12.39 36.77 -25.80
N VAL A 779 -12.06 35.52 -26.11
CA VAL A 779 -10.94 35.15 -27.00
C VAL A 779 -11.39 34.54 -28.33
N LEU A 780 -12.48 33.74 -28.31
CA LEU A 780 -13.08 33.06 -29.47
C LEU A 780 -14.33 33.82 -29.95
#